data_a1323aac03be5a9966ba3caf8743f453
#
_entry.id   a1323aac03be5a9966ba3caf8743f453
#
_cell.length_a   1.000
_cell.length_b   1.000
_cell.length_c   1.000
_cell.angle_alpha   90.00
_cell.angle_beta   90.00
_cell.angle_gamma   90.00
#
_symmetry.space_group_name_H-M   'P 1'
#
loop_
_entity.id
_entity.type
_entity.pdbx_description
1 polymer ?
#
loop_
_entity_poly.entity_id
_entity_poly.type
_entity_poly.pdbx_seq_one_letter_code
_entity_poly.pdbx_strand_id
1 'polypeptide(L)'
;MTSYLTKMVKFNNGQLYPILGLGTWQASAIIDDSQHTAFINSIKSAIDIGYRHFDCAAIYNNEKLLGKAINDKILEGVIKRDELFITSKLWNDKHRSELVEEALKNTLNDLCLSYVDLYLIHWPFGTSEDPNATDSEGRLLSSGVSYLETWKAMEGCVQKGLTKSIGVSNFNIKQLKDILEIATIKPVVNQVECHPYLTQNKLKEFCESNGILLTGYAPLGSAKRSWAGPEEDAILDEPIVKQIADKYKKTNAQILIKFQIQRGVIVIPKSSNPERQKENFDVWDFELTTQDMDLLESLNKNARYFEFNTAKHLKDHPFFDEFEKPSGSSFMVICLTSIPGIYNIKVKMVKFNNGQQYPILGLGTWQTTPELKESEQIEIYNAVKSAIDIGYRHFDCAAFYNNENSIGKAIAEKIKEGVITREELYITSKLWNNKHKPKDVEVTLKNSLKLLGLDYLDLYLIHWPVATSEHPISKDSEGRFIGTDDSYLDTWKAMEQCVQLGLTKSIGISNFNIKQVKEILEIATIKPAVNQVENHPYLTQNKLKEVCESNGILLTAYGPLGSPYRGTNSKELVLLDEPIIKQIADKYKKTNAQILIRFQVQRGVIVIPKSSNPERQKENFDVWDFEMSKEEIDLLESLNRNLRYVLFKPAMHLKDYPFNEEP
;
A
#
# COMPACT_ATOMS: atom_id res chain seq x y z
N MET A 1 26.62 25.67 -32.59
CA MET A 1 26.65 25.40 -31.14
C MET A 1 25.23 25.40 -30.65
N THR A 2 24.59 24.25 -30.61
CA THR A 2 23.24 24.05 -30.06
C THR A 2 23.36 24.07 -28.54
N SER A 3 22.84 25.13 -27.89
CA SER A 3 22.80 25.23 -26.44
C SER A 3 21.85 24.12 -25.93
N TYR A 4 22.40 23.03 -25.44
CA TYR A 4 21.65 22.05 -24.67
C TYR A 4 21.32 22.66 -23.30
N LEU A 5 20.23 23.44 -23.26
CA LEU A 5 19.68 23.98 -22.02
C LEU A 5 19.08 22.81 -21.25
N THR A 6 19.84 22.26 -20.33
CA THR A 6 19.29 21.36 -19.32
C THR A 6 18.14 22.08 -18.60
N LYS A 7 16.95 21.50 -18.55
CA LYS A 7 15.80 22.09 -17.86
C LYS A 7 16.17 22.29 -16.38
N MET A 8 16.05 23.53 -15.90
CA MET A 8 16.35 23.89 -14.52
C MET A 8 15.06 23.90 -13.69
N VAL A 9 15.16 23.46 -12.46
CA VAL A 9 14.12 23.61 -11.42
C VAL A 9 14.62 24.54 -10.34
N LYS A 10 13.71 25.19 -9.59
CA LYS A 10 14.06 26.19 -8.60
C LYS A 10 13.80 25.64 -7.19
N PHE A 11 14.80 25.72 -6.31
CA PHE A 11 14.68 25.40 -4.90
C PHE A 11 13.89 26.46 -4.12
N ASN A 12 13.46 26.11 -2.91
CA ASN A 12 12.78 27.01 -1.98
C ASN A 12 13.66 28.21 -1.56
N ASN A 13 14.99 28.11 -1.64
CA ASN A 13 15.95 29.18 -1.39
C ASN A 13 16.30 30.00 -2.64
N GLY A 14 15.67 29.71 -3.78
CA GLY A 14 15.85 30.42 -5.05
C GLY A 14 16.95 29.90 -5.96
N GLN A 15 17.83 29.00 -5.50
CA GLN A 15 18.88 28.39 -6.33
C GLN A 15 18.28 27.57 -7.46
N LEU A 16 18.89 27.62 -8.64
CA LEU A 16 18.52 26.80 -9.79
C LEU A 16 19.27 25.47 -9.78
N TYR A 17 18.57 24.41 -10.12
CA TYR A 17 19.04 23.03 -10.07
C TYR A 17 18.74 22.30 -11.38
N PRO A 18 19.73 21.63 -12.05
CA PRO A 18 19.46 20.84 -13.25
C PRO A 18 18.58 19.62 -12.89
N ILE A 19 17.45 19.46 -13.58
CA ILE A 19 16.50 18.35 -13.31
C ILE A 19 17.08 16.97 -13.67
N LEU A 20 18.12 16.92 -14.51
CA LEU A 20 18.84 15.70 -14.88
C LEU A 20 20.30 15.82 -14.49
N GLY A 21 20.78 14.87 -13.68
CA GLY A 21 22.17 14.75 -13.27
C GLY A 21 22.76 13.38 -13.57
N LEU A 22 24.03 13.19 -13.24
CA LEU A 22 24.73 11.91 -13.29
C LEU A 22 25.06 11.41 -11.87
N GLY A 23 24.53 10.25 -11.50
CA GLY A 23 24.93 9.54 -10.27
C GLY A 23 26.32 8.89 -10.45
N THR A 24 27.16 8.97 -9.43
CA THR A 24 28.55 8.47 -9.49
C THR A 24 28.78 7.20 -8.67
N TRP A 25 27.76 6.70 -7.94
CA TRP A 25 27.88 5.46 -7.17
C TRP A 25 28.22 4.25 -8.04
N GLN A 26 29.12 3.37 -7.58
CA GLN A 26 29.48 2.11 -8.27
C GLN A 26 29.29 0.91 -7.33
N ALA A 27 28.79 -0.22 -7.88
CA ALA A 27 28.51 -1.43 -7.12
C ALA A 27 29.80 -2.15 -6.66
N SER A 28 30.93 -1.89 -7.28
CA SER A 28 32.25 -2.40 -6.93
C SER A 28 33.22 -1.25 -6.63
N ALA A 29 34.11 -1.45 -5.67
CA ALA A 29 35.14 -0.47 -5.35
C ALA A 29 36.02 -0.21 -6.58
N ILE A 30 36.48 1.06 -6.72
CA ILE A 30 37.47 1.47 -7.73
C ILE A 30 38.82 1.28 -7.08
N ILE A 31 39.56 0.23 -7.43
CA ILE A 31 40.72 -0.24 -6.67
C ILE A 31 42.04 -0.17 -7.44
N ASP A 32 42.02 0.04 -8.75
CA ASP A 32 43.24 0.09 -9.57
C ASP A 32 43.29 1.30 -10.51
N ASP A 33 44.48 1.62 -11.03
CA ASP A 33 44.71 2.77 -11.89
C ASP A 33 43.93 2.73 -13.21
N SER A 34 43.60 1.56 -13.71
CA SER A 34 42.78 1.40 -14.92
C SER A 34 41.36 1.82 -14.65
N GLN A 35 40.78 1.40 -13.52
CA GLN A 35 39.44 1.78 -13.06
C GLN A 35 39.37 3.25 -12.71
N HIS A 36 40.42 3.84 -12.07
CA HIS A 36 40.55 5.27 -11.83
C HIS A 36 40.47 6.06 -13.14
N THR A 37 41.28 5.64 -14.13
CA THR A 37 41.31 6.30 -15.45
C THR A 37 39.96 6.18 -16.17
N ALA A 38 39.33 5.00 -16.13
CA ALA A 38 38.02 4.78 -16.73
C ALA A 38 36.93 5.66 -16.07
N PHE A 39 36.94 5.80 -14.75
CA PHE A 39 36.03 6.68 -14.03
C PHE A 39 36.23 8.15 -14.43
N ILE A 40 37.46 8.66 -14.39
CA ILE A 40 37.80 10.03 -14.78
C ILE A 40 37.33 10.32 -16.21
N ASN A 41 37.62 9.43 -17.16
CA ASN A 41 37.20 9.58 -18.56
C ASN A 41 35.67 9.55 -18.72
N SER A 42 34.97 8.75 -17.92
CA SER A 42 33.51 8.72 -17.89
C SER A 42 32.91 10.07 -17.45
N ILE A 43 33.48 10.71 -16.41
CA ILE A 43 33.03 12.02 -15.95
C ILE A 43 33.35 13.12 -17.00
N LYS A 44 34.57 13.11 -17.60
CA LYS A 44 34.92 14.03 -18.67
C LYS A 44 33.96 13.91 -19.86
N SER A 45 33.66 12.70 -20.29
CA SER A 45 32.66 12.42 -21.32
C SER A 45 31.29 13.00 -20.99
N ALA A 46 30.82 12.82 -19.75
CA ALA A 46 29.53 13.37 -19.31
C ALA A 46 29.51 14.91 -19.39
N ILE A 47 30.61 15.57 -18.99
CA ILE A 47 30.74 17.04 -19.13
C ILE A 47 30.68 17.46 -20.61
N ASP A 48 31.36 16.73 -21.50
CA ASP A 48 31.37 17.00 -22.94
C ASP A 48 30.01 16.77 -23.61
N ILE A 49 29.23 15.79 -23.12
CA ILE A 49 27.84 15.51 -23.54
C ILE A 49 26.90 16.67 -23.12
N GLY A 50 27.18 17.34 -22.00
CA GLY A 50 26.37 18.46 -21.51
C GLY A 50 25.84 18.29 -20.08
N TYR A 51 26.17 17.21 -19.36
CA TYR A 51 25.84 17.12 -17.95
C TYR A 51 26.46 18.23 -17.15
N ARG A 52 25.68 18.85 -16.26
CA ARG A 52 26.10 19.94 -15.38
C ARG A 52 25.85 19.65 -13.90
N HIS A 53 25.14 18.55 -13.59
CA HIS A 53 24.89 18.08 -12.23
C HIS A 53 25.54 16.71 -12.01
N PHE A 54 26.38 16.61 -10.96
CA PHE A 54 27.03 15.37 -10.53
C PHE A 54 26.69 15.11 -9.08
N ASP A 55 26.20 13.88 -8.81
CA ASP A 55 25.81 13.41 -7.48
C ASP A 55 26.84 12.42 -6.97
N CYS A 56 27.57 12.78 -5.93
CA CYS A 56 28.54 11.95 -5.23
C CYS A 56 28.20 11.80 -3.73
N ALA A 57 29.07 11.11 -3.00
CA ALA A 57 29.00 10.99 -1.55
C ALA A 57 30.35 10.51 -0.98
N ALA A 58 30.67 10.88 0.25
CA ALA A 58 31.89 10.47 0.93
C ALA A 58 32.09 8.94 0.92
N ILE A 59 31.02 8.18 1.19
CA ILE A 59 31.04 6.69 1.21
C ILE A 59 31.35 6.06 -0.17
N TYR A 60 31.16 6.79 -1.27
CA TYR A 60 31.46 6.24 -2.59
C TYR A 60 32.96 6.14 -2.87
N ASN A 61 33.80 6.76 -2.04
CA ASN A 61 35.25 6.76 -2.14
C ASN A 61 35.79 7.16 -3.54
N ASN A 62 35.06 8.03 -4.25
CA ASN A 62 35.40 8.47 -5.61
C ASN A 62 35.42 9.99 -5.80
N GLU A 63 35.23 10.77 -4.71
CA GLU A 63 35.19 12.25 -4.77
C GLU A 63 36.49 12.83 -5.31
N LYS A 64 37.65 12.28 -4.94
CA LYS A 64 38.96 12.69 -5.44
C LYS A 64 39.11 12.51 -6.96
N LEU A 65 38.58 11.42 -7.49
CA LEU A 65 38.60 11.15 -8.95
C LEU A 65 37.63 12.07 -9.68
N LEU A 66 36.45 12.32 -9.09
CA LEU A 66 35.47 13.27 -9.62
C LEU A 66 36.07 14.70 -9.65
N GLY A 67 36.68 15.13 -8.56
CA GLY A 67 37.33 16.43 -8.45
C GLY A 67 38.43 16.61 -9.50
N LYS A 68 39.27 15.57 -9.71
CA LYS A 68 40.29 15.57 -10.78
C LYS A 68 39.66 15.74 -12.16
N ALA A 69 38.61 14.98 -12.51
CA ALA A 69 37.95 15.07 -13.80
C ALA A 69 37.36 16.47 -14.07
N ILE A 70 36.70 17.04 -13.06
CA ILE A 70 36.12 18.39 -13.10
C ILE A 70 37.22 19.43 -13.29
N ASN A 71 38.26 19.37 -12.48
CA ASN A 71 39.38 20.35 -12.55
C ASN A 71 40.10 20.28 -13.89
N ASP A 72 40.34 19.08 -14.44
CA ASP A 72 40.92 18.90 -15.77
C ASP A 72 40.06 19.66 -16.82
N LYS A 73 38.72 19.49 -16.81
CA LYS A 73 37.80 20.14 -17.76
C LYS A 73 37.70 21.66 -17.55
N ILE A 74 37.87 22.15 -16.34
CA ILE A 74 37.99 23.60 -16.07
C ILE A 74 39.30 24.15 -16.63
N LEU A 75 40.41 23.44 -16.43
CA LEU A 75 41.72 23.84 -16.98
C LEU A 75 41.77 23.78 -18.50
N GLU A 76 41.07 22.82 -19.12
CA GLU A 76 40.86 22.72 -20.55
C GLU A 76 39.98 23.88 -21.12
N GLY A 77 39.37 24.69 -20.27
CA GLY A 77 38.47 25.78 -20.67
C GLY A 77 37.11 25.32 -21.22
N VAL A 78 36.73 24.05 -21.00
CA VAL A 78 35.49 23.47 -21.48
C VAL A 78 34.28 23.93 -20.65
N ILE A 79 34.48 24.13 -19.33
CA ILE A 79 33.46 24.53 -18.39
C ILE A 79 34.04 25.36 -17.23
N LYS A 80 33.18 26.16 -16.57
CA LYS A 80 33.53 26.90 -15.36
C LYS A 80 32.87 26.22 -14.14
N ARG A 81 33.43 26.48 -12.93
CA ARG A 81 32.87 25.93 -11.67
C ARG A 81 31.42 26.36 -11.42
N ASP A 82 31.07 27.59 -11.76
CA ASP A 82 29.76 28.19 -11.58
C ASP A 82 28.70 27.64 -12.57
N GLU A 83 29.12 26.93 -13.61
CA GLU A 83 28.24 26.21 -14.53
C GLU A 83 27.93 24.79 -14.06
N LEU A 84 28.60 24.32 -13.00
CA LEU A 84 28.43 22.98 -12.42
C LEU A 84 27.58 23.02 -11.15
N PHE A 85 26.77 21.99 -10.95
CA PHE A 85 26.06 21.71 -9.73
C PHE A 85 26.58 20.40 -9.13
N ILE A 86 27.20 20.47 -7.96
CA ILE A 86 27.84 19.34 -7.29
C ILE A 86 27.08 19.03 -5.99
N THR A 87 26.58 17.79 -5.90
CA THR A 87 25.94 17.25 -4.71
C THR A 87 26.86 16.25 -4.04
N SER A 88 27.10 16.40 -2.74
CA SER A 88 27.69 15.35 -1.91
C SER A 88 26.87 15.08 -0.64
N LYS A 89 27.27 14.07 0.14
CA LYS A 89 26.46 13.57 1.25
C LYS A 89 27.34 13.23 2.46
N LEU A 90 26.85 13.63 3.64
CA LEU A 90 27.40 13.26 4.95
C LEU A 90 27.12 11.78 5.22
N TRP A 91 28.14 10.99 5.49
CA TRP A 91 27.95 9.59 5.83
C TRP A 91 27.57 9.39 7.30
N ASN A 92 27.00 8.24 7.60
CA ASN A 92 26.33 7.91 8.87
C ASN A 92 27.25 7.93 10.10
N ASP A 93 28.57 7.71 9.96
CA ASP A 93 29.57 7.76 11.02
C ASP A 93 29.97 9.19 11.42
N LYS A 94 29.46 10.21 10.73
CA LYS A 94 29.78 11.63 10.93
C LYS A 94 28.61 12.50 11.39
N HIS A 95 27.58 11.88 12.01
CA HIS A 95 26.37 12.58 12.43
C HIS A 95 26.56 13.49 13.65
N ARG A 96 27.60 13.29 14.48
CA ARG A 96 27.88 14.21 15.59
C ARG A 96 28.13 15.62 15.09
N SER A 97 27.55 16.61 15.77
CA SER A 97 27.58 18.02 15.33
C SER A 97 28.99 18.57 15.07
N GLU A 98 29.95 18.17 15.88
CA GLU A 98 31.36 18.54 15.75
C GLU A 98 32.07 17.92 14.54
N LEU A 99 31.57 16.81 14.02
CA LEU A 99 32.17 16.10 12.89
C LEU A 99 31.62 16.53 11.53
N VAL A 100 30.41 17.14 11.47
CA VAL A 100 29.71 17.47 10.23
C VAL A 100 30.53 18.44 9.37
N GLU A 101 31.05 19.51 9.98
CA GLU A 101 31.85 20.52 9.25
C GLU A 101 33.17 19.94 8.76
N GLU A 102 33.83 19.13 9.59
CA GLU A 102 35.09 18.46 9.24
C GLU A 102 34.86 17.49 8.07
N ALA A 103 33.80 16.70 8.12
CA ALA A 103 33.44 15.78 7.03
C ALA A 103 33.21 16.53 5.69
N LEU A 104 32.49 17.66 5.74
CA LEU A 104 32.31 18.49 4.53
C LEU A 104 33.64 19.09 4.02
N LYS A 105 34.52 19.55 4.91
CA LYS A 105 35.86 20.03 4.52
C LYS A 105 36.69 18.94 3.87
N ASN A 106 36.62 17.70 4.36
CA ASN A 106 37.30 16.56 3.74
C ASN A 106 36.75 16.28 2.34
N THR A 107 35.41 16.27 2.17
CA THR A 107 34.76 16.20 0.86
C THR A 107 35.23 17.32 -0.08
N LEU A 108 35.28 18.56 0.39
CA LEU A 108 35.73 19.70 -0.42
C LEU A 108 37.20 19.59 -0.83
N ASN A 109 38.05 19.12 0.06
CA ASN A 109 39.46 18.85 -0.22
C ASN A 109 39.63 17.77 -1.30
N ASP A 110 38.90 16.65 -1.17
CA ASP A 110 38.94 15.56 -2.16
C ASP A 110 38.39 16.00 -3.52
N LEU A 111 37.33 16.79 -3.56
CA LEU A 111 36.80 17.39 -4.79
C LEU A 111 37.63 18.51 -5.36
N CYS A 112 38.65 19.03 -4.62
CA CYS A 112 39.41 20.24 -4.95
C CYS A 112 38.51 21.46 -5.18
N LEU A 113 37.46 21.63 -4.38
CA LEU A 113 36.46 22.70 -4.47
C LEU A 113 36.41 23.53 -3.19
N SER A 114 36.01 24.80 -3.30
CA SER A 114 35.78 25.69 -2.15
C SER A 114 34.38 25.57 -1.58
N TYR A 115 33.43 25.03 -2.32
CA TYR A 115 32.06 24.77 -1.90
C TYR A 115 31.42 23.65 -2.74
N VAL A 116 30.41 22.96 -2.18
CA VAL A 116 29.44 22.17 -2.94
C VAL A 116 28.14 22.95 -3.12
N ASP A 117 27.35 22.65 -4.14
CA ASP A 117 26.07 23.33 -4.39
C ASP A 117 24.97 22.77 -3.49
N LEU A 118 25.08 21.50 -3.13
CA LEU A 118 24.12 20.81 -2.27
C LEU A 118 24.84 19.77 -1.38
N TYR A 119 24.58 19.81 -0.07
CA TYR A 119 25.07 18.82 0.87
C TYR A 119 23.90 18.14 1.57
N LEU A 120 23.87 16.80 1.60
CA LEU A 120 22.77 16.00 2.11
C LEU A 120 23.18 15.19 3.35
N ILE A 121 22.29 15.02 4.32
CA ILE A 121 22.38 13.90 5.24
C ILE A 121 22.01 12.64 4.44
N HIS A 122 22.93 11.63 4.37
CA HIS A 122 22.77 10.47 3.48
C HIS A 122 21.67 9.52 3.94
N TRP A 123 21.57 9.26 5.24
CA TRP A 123 20.52 8.49 5.90
C TRP A 123 20.16 9.15 7.23
N PRO A 124 18.94 8.97 7.76
CA PRO A 124 18.50 9.65 8.98
C PRO A 124 19.10 9.09 10.28
N PHE A 125 19.86 8.03 10.22
CA PHE A 125 20.47 7.41 11.42
C PHE A 125 21.99 7.55 11.44
N GLY A 126 22.53 7.86 12.62
CA GLY A 126 23.97 7.87 12.86
C GLY A 126 24.49 6.51 13.33
N THR A 127 25.64 6.11 12.82
CA THR A 127 26.35 4.90 13.23
C THR A 127 27.60 5.21 14.05
N SER A 128 28.21 4.18 14.66
CA SER A 128 29.52 4.32 15.30
C SER A 128 30.54 4.94 14.34
N GLU A 129 31.45 5.73 14.86
CA GLU A 129 32.59 6.32 14.13
C GLU A 129 33.58 5.26 13.65
N ASP A 130 33.65 4.09 14.33
CA ASP A 130 34.36 2.93 13.82
C ASP A 130 33.47 2.20 12.80
N PRO A 131 33.81 2.21 11.50
CA PRO A 131 33.00 1.59 10.45
C PRO A 131 32.90 0.06 10.56
N ASN A 132 33.77 -0.57 11.38
CA ASN A 132 33.78 -2.01 11.62
C ASN A 132 33.00 -2.40 12.88
N ALA A 133 32.53 -1.42 13.68
CA ALA A 133 31.81 -1.69 14.90
C ALA A 133 30.42 -2.25 14.62
N THR A 134 30.24 -3.52 14.91
CA THR A 134 28.98 -4.26 14.78
C THR A 134 28.66 -4.98 16.10
N ASP A 135 27.37 -5.31 16.26
CA ASP A 135 26.94 -6.20 17.35
C ASP A 135 27.27 -7.68 17.04
N SER A 136 26.87 -8.58 17.94
CA SER A 136 27.07 -10.02 17.79
C SER A 136 26.35 -10.65 16.58
N GLU A 137 25.39 -9.94 15.97
CA GLU A 137 24.65 -10.35 14.77
C GLU A 137 25.20 -9.69 13.49
N GLY A 138 26.31 -8.96 13.59
CA GLY A 138 26.91 -8.26 12.45
C GLY A 138 26.13 -7.00 12.02
N ARG A 139 25.29 -6.45 12.90
CA ARG A 139 24.51 -5.25 12.63
C ARG A 139 25.26 -4.00 13.10
N LEU A 140 25.09 -2.88 12.39
CA LEU A 140 25.78 -1.62 12.71
C LEU A 140 25.36 -1.07 14.08
N LEU A 141 26.33 -0.59 14.86
CA LEU A 141 26.04 0.07 16.12
C LEU A 141 25.58 1.51 15.91
N SER A 142 24.52 1.95 16.64
CA SER A 142 24.06 3.33 16.64
C SER A 142 25.07 4.26 17.32
N SER A 143 25.24 5.48 16.79
CA SER A 143 25.94 6.57 17.48
C SER A 143 25.11 7.17 18.62
N GLY A 144 23.79 6.95 18.64
CA GLY A 144 22.85 7.62 19.55
C GLY A 144 22.57 9.10 19.19
N VAL A 145 23.15 9.61 18.12
CA VAL A 145 23.00 11.01 17.69
C VAL A 145 21.73 11.15 16.86
N SER A 146 20.92 12.17 17.17
CA SER A 146 19.70 12.49 16.42
C SER A 146 20.04 13.21 15.11
N TYR A 147 19.34 12.87 14.03
CA TYR A 147 19.43 13.63 12.77
C TYR A 147 19.01 15.10 12.93
N LEU A 148 18.27 15.48 13.97
CA LEU A 148 17.91 16.86 14.28
C LEU A 148 19.14 17.67 14.73
N GLU A 149 20.03 17.05 15.54
CA GLU A 149 21.30 17.63 15.93
C GLU A 149 22.22 17.78 14.71
N THR A 150 22.30 16.73 13.89
CA THR A 150 23.04 16.75 12.64
C THR A 150 22.53 17.88 11.71
N TRP A 151 21.21 18.08 11.61
CA TRP A 151 20.64 19.13 10.80
C TRP A 151 21.10 20.52 11.21
N LYS A 152 21.13 20.79 12.51
CA LYS A 152 21.63 22.08 13.03
C LYS A 152 23.09 22.35 12.65
N ALA A 153 23.94 21.32 12.67
CA ALA A 153 25.31 21.44 12.21
C ALA A 153 25.40 21.66 10.68
N MET A 154 24.52 21.06 9.90
CA MET A 154 24.41 21.31 8.45
C MET A 154 24.03 22.77 8.14
N GLU A 155 23.13 23.37 8.92
CA GLU A 155 22.81 24.82 8.81
C GLU A 155 24.06 25.69 9.02
N GLY A 156 24.93 25.31 9.97
CA GLY A 156 26.23 25.96 10.21
C GLY A 156 27.16 25.90 8.99
N CYS A 157 27.12 24.83 8.22
CA CYS A 157 27.93 24.72 6.99
C CYS A 157 27.47 25.69 5.89
N VAL A 158 26.16 25.96 5.80
CA VAL A 158 25.63 27.00 4.88
C VAL A 158 26.10 28.38 5.31
N GLN A 159 26.00 28.70 6.61
CA GLN A 159 26.45 30.01 7.14
C GLN A 159 27.94 30.29 6.89
N LYS A 160 28.77 29.24 6.86
CA LYS A 160 30.20 29.28 6.59
C LYS A 160 30.52 29.26 5.09
N GLY A 161 29.53 29.17 4.21
CA GLY A 161 29.70 29.15 2.76
C GLY A 161 30.34 27.86 2.21
N LEU A 162 30.38 26.78 2.99
CA LEU A 162 30.92 25.50 2.56
C LEU A 162 29.97 24.74 1.63
N THR A 163 28.69 25.05 1.73
CA THR A 163 27.64 24.58 0.81
C THR A 163 26.64 25.70 0.56
N LYS A 164 26.04 25.75 -0.65
CA LYS A 164 24.98 26.72 -0.96
C LYS A 164 23.61 26.31 -0.48
N SER A 165 23.34 25.01 -0.47
CA SER A 165 22.07 24.42 -0.06
C SER A 165 22.29 23.16 0.77
N ILE A 166 21.34 22.85 1.61
CA ILE A 166 21.32 21.60 2.39
C ILE A 166 19.99 20.87 2.17
N GLY A 167 20.04 19.55 2.28
CA GLY A 167 18.89 18.68 2.15
C GLY A 167 19.12 17.35 2.83
N VAL A 168 18.24 16.42 2.57
CA VAL A 168 18.27 15.09 3.18
C VAL A 168 18.16 13.99 2.13
N SER A 169 18.53 12.77 2.50
CA SER A 169 18.36 11.60 1.65
C SER A 169 17.83 10.43 2.48
N ASN A 170 16.90 9.68 1.90
CA ASN A 170 16.22 8.54 2.53
C ASN A 170 15.40 8.91 3.79
N PHE A 171 14.86 10.10 3.87
CA PHE A 171 13.99 10.53 4.97
C PHE A 171 12.53 10.22 4.67
N ASN A 172 11.82 9.70 5.67
CA ASN A 172 10.38 9.51 5.60
C ASN A 172 9.62 10.80 5.98
N ILE A 173 8.28 10.79 5.83
CA ILE A 173 7.43 11.96 6.09
C ILE A 173 7.53 12.43 7.55
N LYS A 174 7.61 11.51 8.52
CA LYS A 174 7.73 11.86 9.94
C LYS A 174 9.04 12.61 10.18
N GLN A 175 10.16 12.06 9.74
CA GLN A 175 11.48 12.66 9.90
C GLN A 175 11.61 14.02 9.21
N LEU A 176 10.94 14.19 8.05
CA LEU A 176 10.85 15.50 7.40
C LEU A 176 10.05 16.50 8.23
N LYS A 177 8.92 16.10 8.85
CA LYS A 177 8.16 16.94 9.77
C LYS A 177 9.01 17.37 10.95
N ASP A 178 9.71 16.42 11.58
CA ASP A 178 10.59 16.70 12.73
C ASP A 178 11.68 17.73 12.35
N ILE A 179 12.30 17.61 11.17
CA ILE A 179 13.24 18.63 10.68
C ILE A 179 12.55 19.98 10.46
N LEU A 180 11.39 19.99 9.80
CA LEU A 180 10.68 21.24 9.49
C LEU A 180 10.25 22.03 10.75
N GLU A 181 10.00 21.35 11.86
CA GLU A 181 9.69 21.98 13.15
C GLU A 181 10.86 22.75 13.73
N ILE A 182 12.10 22.28 13.52
CA ILE A 182 13.30 22.89 14.14
C ILE A 182 14.14 23.72 13.14
N ALA A 183 13.93 23.55 11.83
CA ALA A 183 14.80 24.10 10.80
C ALA A 183 14.71 25.62 10.71
N THR A 184 15.86 26.30 10.80
CA THR A 184 16.02 27.69 10.42
C THR A 184 16.23 27.82 8.90
N ILE A 185 16.96 26.86 8.32
CA ILE A 185 17.13 26.68 6.88
C ILE A 185 16.39 25.40 6.51
N LYS A 186 15.33 25.51 5.68
CA LYS A 186 14.54 24.35 5.24
C LYS A 186 15.34 23.47 4.30
N PRO A 187 15.17 22.14 4.33
CA PRO A 187 15.73 21.26 3.33
C PRO A 187 15.20 21.63 1.93
N VAL A 188 16.10 21.67 0.93
CA VAL A 188 15.71 21.98 -0.44
C VAL A 188 15.28 20.75 -1.23
N VAL A 189 15.82 19.57 -0.85
CA VAL A 189 15.47 18.27 -1.47
C VAL A 189 15.40 17.17 -0.41
N ASN A 190 14.62 16.12 -0.74
CA ASN A 190 14.78 14.78 -0.20
C ASN A 190 15.16 13.84 -1.35
N GLN A 191 16.38 13.27 -1.30
CA GLN A 191 16.86 12.33 -2.31
C GLN A 191 16.51 10.91 -1.89
N VAL A 192 15.69 10.19 -2.67
CA VAL A 192 15.20 8.86 -2.36
C VAL A 192 15.27 7.91 -3.55
N GLU A 193 15.20 6.61 -3.30
CA GLU A 193 14.95 5.64 -4.36
C GLU A 193 13.61 5.93 -5.03
N CYS A 194 13.62 6.14 -6.37
CA CYS A 194 12.40 6.47 -7.10
C CYS A 194 12.45 5.97 -8.55
N HIS A 195 11.52 5.07 -8.88
CA HIS A 195 11.34 4.46 -10.19
C HIS A 195 9.89 3.94 -10.31
N PRO A 196 9.40 3.47 -11.47
CA PRO A 196 8.02 3.00 -11.59
C PRO A 196 7.60 1.91 -10.60
N TYR A 197 8.50 1.04 -10.12
CA TYR A 197 8.17 0.06 -9.07
C TYR A 197 8.14 0.66 -7.66
N LEU A 198 8.63 1.90 -7.47
CA LEU A 198 8.60 2.67 -6.22
C LEU A 198 8.42 4.15 -6.53
N THR A 199 7.19 4.59 -6.79
CA THR A 199 6.89 5.94 -7.30
C THR A 199 6.97 7.04 -6.25
N GLN A 200 6.93 6.72 -4.96
CA GLN A 200 7.03 7.68 -3.84
C GLN A 200 5.97 8.79 -3.85
N ASN A 201 4.77 8.53 -4.38
CA ASN A 201 3.76 9.58 -4.60
C ASN A 201 3.38 10.34 -3.33
N LYS A 202 3.10 9.65 -2.21
CA LYS A 202 2.77 10.29 -0.92
C LYS A 202 3.91 11.17 -0.40
N LEU A 203 5.14 10.65 -0.48
CA LEU A 203 6.33 11.39 -0.05
C LEU A 203 6.59 12.60 -0.96
N LYS A 204 6.41 12.44 -2.27
CA LYS A 204 6.52 13.52 -3.26
C LYS A 204 5.52 14.63 -2.97
N GLU A 205 4.25 14.31 -2.79
CA GLU A 205 3.18 15.26 -2.46
C GLU A 205 3.49 16.01 -1.16
N PHE A 206 3.92 15.31 -0.13
CA PHE A 206 4.34 15.93 1.12
C PHE A 206 5.54 16.88 0.93
N CYS A 207 6.55 16.45 0.19
CA CYS A 207 7.72 17.28 -0.11
C CYS A 207 7.32 18.55 -0.86
N GLU A 208 6.56 18.41 -1.94
CA GLU A 208 6.11 19.55 -2.77
C GLU A 208 5.25 20.56 -1.99
N SER A 209 4.32 20.08 -1.15
CA SER A 209 3.49 20.94 -0.29
C SER A 209 4.30 21.74 0.73
N ASN A 210 5.53 21.31 1.03
CA ASN A 210 6.45 22.01 1.94
C ASN A 210 7.58 22.75 1.21
N GLY A 211 7.55 22.79 -0.14
CA GLY A 211 8.55 23.43 -0.97
C GLY A 211 9.87 22.65 -1.07
N ILE A 212 9.85 21.35 -0.78
CA ILE A 212 11.00 20.43 -0.89
C ILE A 212 10.87 19.68 -2.21
N LEU A 213 11.90 19.64 -3.04
CA LEU A 213 11.89 18.83 -4.25
C LEU A 213 12.29 17.39 -3.97
N LEU A 214 11.80 16.46 -4.78
CA LEU A 214 12.23 15.06 -4.74
C LEU A 214 13.35 14.84 -5.76
N THR A 215 14.43 14.17 -5.32
CA THR A 215 15.48 13.66 -6.22
C THR A 215 15.40 12.14 -6.22
N GLY A 216 15.21 11.54 -7.40
CA GLY A 216 15.13 10.08 -7.58
C GLY A 216 16.48 9.47 -7.91
N TYR A 217 17.03 8.68 -7.00
CA TYR A 217 18.15 7.80 -7.34
C TYR A 217 17.67 6.43 -7.81
N ALA A 218 18.54 5.66 -8.44
CA ALA A 218 18.23 4.37 -9.09
C ALA A 218 17.00 4.39 -10.03
N PRO A 219 16.80 5.42 -10.87
CA PRO A 219 15.60 5.54 -11.70
C PRO A 219 15.46 4.40 -12.71
N LEU A 220 16.54 3.67 -12.97
CA LEU A 220 16.62 2.51 -13.88
C LEU A 220 16.63 1.17 -13.13
N GLY A 221 16.34 1.15 -11.81
CA GLY A 221 16.21 -0.06 -11.00
C GLY A 221 17.49 -0.78 -10.58
N SER A 222 18.67 -0.25 -10.94
CA SER A 222 20.00 -0.81 -10.52
C SER A 222 20.13 -2.34 -10.66
N ALA A 223 19.73 -2.91 -11.80
CA ALA A 223 19.66 -4.34 -12.05
C ALA A 223 21.00 -5.12 -11.85
N LYS A 224 22.14 -4.42 -11.84
CA LYS A 224 23.49 -5.02 -11.66
C LYS A 224 24.05 -4.86 -10.25
N ARG A 225 23.21 -4.58 -9.23
CA ARG A 225 23.67 -4.55 -7.85
C ARG A 225 24.08 -5.96 -7.38
N SER A 226 25.10 -6.07 -6.54
CA SER A 226 25.66 -7.36 -6.09
C SER A 226 24.72 -8.22 -5.26
N TRP A 227 23.63 -7.63 -4.73
CA TRP A 227 22.59 -8.31 -3.95
C TRP A 227 21.27 -8.48 -4.71
N ALA A 228 21.25 -8.27 -6.04
CA ALA A 228 20.07 -8.57 -6.85
C ALA A 228 19.80 -10.07 -6.87
N GLY A 229 18.57 -10.48 -6.59
CA GLY A 229 18.14 -11.87 -6.71
C GLY A 229 18.11 -12.34 -8.17
N PRO A 230 18.32 -13.64 -8.43
CA PRO A 230 18.35 -14.18 -9.79
C PRO A 230 17.00 -14.10 -10.53
N GLU A 231 15.89 -13.98 -9.79
CA GLU A 231 14.52 -13.90 -10.32
C GLU A 231 13.90 -12.50 -10.17
N GLU A 232 14.71 -11.49 -9.87
CA GLU A 232 14.21 -10.16 -9.64
C GLU A 232 13.96 -9.43 -10.96
N ASP A 233 12.70 -9.03 -11.18
CA ASP A 233 12.28 -8.30 -12.37
C ASP A 233 13.09 -7.01 -12.56
N ALA A 234 13.86 -6.94 -13.65
CA ALA A 234 14.55 -5.70 -13.99
C ALA A 234 13.58 -4.74 -14.67
N ILE A 235 13.38 -3.56 -14.07
CA ILE A 235 12.48 -2.53 -14.61
C ILE A 235 12.84 -2.10 -16.04
N LEU A 236 14.10 -2.25 -16.43
CA LEU A 236 14.56 -2.00 -17.79
C LEU A 236 14.01 -3.02 -18.79
N ASP A 237 13.58 -4.19 -18.34
CA ASP A 237 13.04 -5.27 -19.17
C ASP A 237 11.51 -5.37 -19.08
N GLU A 238 10.87 -4.42 -18.37
CA GLU A 238 9.42 -4.36 -18.18
C GLU A 238 8.70 -4.22 -19.53
N PRO A 239 7.75 -5.11 -19.88
CA PRO A 239 7.05 -5.08 -21.16
C PRO A 239 6.34 -3.77 -21.47
N ILE A 240 5.73 -3.13 -20.44
CA ILE A 240 5.06 -1.83 -20.58
C ILE A 240 6.07 -0.74 -20.94
N VAL A 241 7.22 -0.72 -20.30
CA VAL A 241 8.30 0.24 -20.60
C VAL A 241 8.78 0.05 -22.04
N LYS A 242 8.96 -1.21 -22.48
CA LYS A 242 9.36 -1.53 -23.86
C LYS A 242 8.29 -1.09 -24.87
N GLN A 243 7.02 -1.36 -24.62
CA GLN A 243 5.91 -0.92 -25.50
C GLN A 243 5.91 0.60 -25.70
N ILE A 244 6.11 1.35 -24.63
CA ILE A 244 6.18 2.81 -24.67
C ILE A 244 7.44 3.25 -25.42
N ALA A 245 8.59 2.62 -25.17
CA ALA A 245 9.83 2.91 -25.85
C ALA A 245 9.73 2.72 -27.37
N ASP A 246 9.14 1.63 -27.83
CA ASP A 246 8.89 1.34 -29.24
C ASP A 246 7.98 2.41 -29.88
N LYS A 247 6.94 2.89 -29.17
CA LYS A 247 6.04 3.97 -29.62
C LYS A 247 6.79 5.27 -29.90
N TYR A 248 7.71 5.66 -29.02
CA TYR A 248 8.47 6.92 -29.13
C TYR A 248 9.79 6.75 -29.87
N LYS A 249 10.18 5.54 -30.30
CA LYS A 249 11.49 5.19 -30.89
C LYS A 249 12.65 5.62 -29.98
N LYS A 250 12.50 5.39 -28.69
CA LYS A 250 13.46 5.67 -27.63
C LYS A 250 13.86 4.38 -26.89
N THR A 251 14.93 4.43 -26.11
CA THR A 251 15.33 3.31 -25.26
C THR A 251 14.46 3.24 -23.99
N ASN A 252 14.37 2.07 -23.36
CA ASN A 252 13.67 1.88 -22.08
C ASN A 252 14.23 2.83 -21.01
N ALA A 253 15.54 3.07 -21.00
CA ALA A 253 16.18 4.01 -20.09
C ALA A 253 15.68 5.45 -20.29
N GLN A 254 15.56 5.91 -21.54
CA GLN A 254 15.03 7.24 -21.86
C GLN A 254 13.59 7.41 -21.40
N ILE A 255 12.74 6.38 -21.54
CA ILE A 255 11.36 6.42 -21.05
C ILE A 255 11.33 6.55 -19.51
N LEU A 256 12.12 5.75 -18.80
CA LEU A 256 12.17 5.79 -17.33
C LEU A 256 12.69 7.13 -16.79
N ILE A 257 13.69 7.72 -17.45
CA ILE A 257 14.21 9.05 -17.11
C ILE A 257 13.17 10.13 -17.40
N LYS A 258 12.54 10.08 -18.59
CA LYS A 258 11.49 11.03 -18.99
C LYS A 258 10.29 11.00 -18.06
N PHE A 259 9.88 9.81 -17.64
CA PHE A 259 8.82 9.62 -16.66
C PHE A 259 9.07 10.41 -15.38
N GLN A 260 10.26 10.31 -14.80
CA GLN A 260 10.59 11.06 -13.59
C GLN A 260 10.63 12.59 -13.84
N ILE A 261 11.23 13.01 -14.95
CA ILE A 261 11.30 14.44 -15.31
C ILE A 261 9.90 15.04 -15.46
N GLN A 262 8.96 14.34 -16.11
CA GLN A 262 7.58 14.82 -16.28
C GLN A 262 6.79 14.85 -14.98
N ARG A 263 7.11 14.01 -14.01
CA ARG A 263 6.58 14.06 -12.64
C ARG A 263 7.18 15.21 -11.80
N GLY A 264 8.12 15.98 -12.33
CA GLY A 264 8.84 17.01 -11.59
C GLY A 264 9.90 16.46 -10.62
N VAL A 265 10.27 15.20 -10.74
CA VAL A 265 11.33 14.56 -9.94
C VAL A 265 12.67 14.80 -10.60
N ILE A 266 13.65 15.32 -9.84
CA ILE A 266 15.03 15.42 -10.28
C ILE A 266 15.60 14.01 -10.39
N VAL A 267 16.31 13.69 -11.46
CA VAL A 267 16.72 12.33 -11.75
C VAL A 267 18.23 12.23 -11.94
N ILE A 268 18.84 11.22 -11.32
CA ILE A 268 20.30 11.01 -11.33
C ILE A 268 20.65 9.56 -11.76
N PRO A 269 20.35 9.18 -13.03
CA PRO A 269 20.75 7.89 -13.54
C PRO A 269 22.27 7.75 -13.51
N LYS A 270 22.76 6.52 -13.26
CA LYS A 270 24.20 6.21 -13.28
C LYS A 270 24.58 5.45 -14.54
N SER A 271 25.59 5.93 -15.24
CA SER A 271 26.28 5.19 -16.28
C SER A 271 27.76 5.58 -16.36
N SER A 272 28.65 4.60 -16.50
CA SER A 272 30.07 4.82 -16.84
C SER A 272 30.35 4.62 -18.33
N ASN A 273 29.36 4.23 -19.11
CA ASN A 273 29.48 4.05 -20.57
C ASN A 273 29.06 5.36 -21.27
N PRO A 274 29.94 5.98 -22.09
CA PRO A 274 29.66 7.25 -22.76
C PRO A 274 28.44 7.23 -23.69
N GLU A 275 28.21 6.14 -24.42
CA GLU A 275 27.05 6.03 -25.30
C GLU A 275 25.74 6.02 -24.50
N ARG A 276 25.69 5.27 -23.41
CA ARG A 276 24.52 5.29 -22.50
C ARG A 276 24.35 6.62 -21.79
N GLN A 277 25.44 7.34 -21.45
CA GLN A 277 25.34 8.69 -20.91
C GLN A 277 24.69 9.62 -21.91
N LYS A 278 25.07 9.53 -23.19
CA LYS A 278 24.47 10.30 -24.28
C LYS A 278 23.00 9.96 -24.48
N GLU A 279 22.65 8.68 -24.52
CA GLU A 279 21.26 8.24 -24.59
C GLU A 279 20.43 8.73 -23.41
N ASN A 280 20.92 8.57 -22.19
CA ASN A 280 20.22 9.02 -20.96
C ASN A 280 20.04 10.55 -20.92
N PHE A 281 20.91 11.31 -21.58
CA PHE A 281 20.83 12.76 -21.68
C PHE A 281 19.86 13.24 -22.76
N ASP A 282 19.63 12.42 -23.80
CA ASP A 282 18.78 12.72 -24.95
C ASP A 282 17.30 12.40 -24.68
N VAL A 283 16.67 13.18 -23.79
CA VAL A 283 15.28 13.00 -23.32
C VAL A 283 14.40 14.24 -23.51
N TRP A 284 14.85 15.20 -24.32
CA TRP A 284 14.22 16.52 -24.42
C TRP A 284 13.31 16.70 -25.62
N ASP A 285 13.38 15.82 -26.63
CA ASP A 285 12.70 15.91 -27.92
C ASP A 285 11.35 15.19 -27.98
N PHE A 286 10.87 14.61 -26.86
CA PHE A 286 9.58 13.95 -26.77
C PHE A 286 8.92 14.19 -25.42
N GLU A 287 7.60 13.99 -25.37
CA GLU A 287 6.80 14.02 -24.13
C GLU A 287 5.93 12.76 -24.08
N LEU A 288 5.89 12.12 -22.91
CA LEU A 288 4.97 11.00 -22.64
C LEU A 288 3.54 11.54 -22.51
N THR A 289 2.58 10.86 -23.12
CA THR A 289 1.17 11.21 -22.94
C THR A 289 0.71 10.90 -21.52
N THR A 290 -0.40 11.49 -21.08
CA THR A 290 -1.01 11.17 -19.77
C THR A 290 -1.24 9.67 -19.64
N GLN A 291 -1.73 9.01 -20.69
CA GLN A 291 -1.95 7.57 -20.70
C GLN A 291 -0.64 6.77 -20.50
N ASP A 292 0.47 7.18 -21.13
CA ASP A 292 1.76 6.52 -20.94
C ASP A 292 2.29 6.74 -19.51
N MET A 293 2.11 7.96 -18.98
CA MET A 293 2.47 8.29 -17.58
C MET A 293 1.67 7.42 -16.61
N ASP A 294 0.35 7.28 -16.81
CA ASP A 294 -0.53 6.45 -15.98
C ASP A 294 -0.13 4.96 -16.04
N LEU A 295 0.24 4.45 -17.22
CA LEU A 295 0.73 3.09 -17.39
C LEU A 295 2.04 2.86 -16.60
N LEU A 296 2.98 3.81 -16.65
CA LEU A 296 4.23 3.71 -15.89
C LEU A 296 4.00 3.84 -14.37
N GLU A 297 3.09 4.70 -13.95
CA GLU A 297 2.66 4.82 -12.54
C GLU A 297 2.01 3.52 -12.03
N SER A 298 1.24 2.83 -12.88
CA SER A 298 0.57 1.58 -12.53
C SER A 298 1.53 0.41 -12.22
N LEU A 299 2.79 0.53 -12.59
CA LEU A 299 3.83 -0.44 -12.28
C LEU A 299 4.28 -0.40 -10.81
N ASN A 300 3.79 0.55 -10.01
CA ASN A 300 4.19 0.71 -8.62
C ASN A 300 3.85 -0.53 -7.79
N LYS A 301 4.88 -1.18 -7.29
CA LYS A 301 4.80 -2.37 -6.43
C LYS A 301 5.24 -2.04 -4.99
N ASN A 302 5.58 -0.76 -4.70
CA ASN A 302 6.31 -0.33 -3.50
C ASN A 302 7.58 -1.17 -3.25
N ALA A 303 8.22 -1.65 -4.34
CA ALA A 303 9.39 -2.49 -4.29
C ALA A 303 10.65 -1.65 -4.16
N ARG A 304 11.33 -1.77 -3.02
CA ARG A 304 12.57 -1.07 -2.68
C ARG A 304 13.76 -1.98 -2.88
N TYR A 305 14.79 -1.50 -3.57
CA TYR A 305 16.03 -2.24 -3.81
C TYR A 305 17.15 -1.89 -2.82
N PHE A 306 17.05 -0.73 -2.15
CA PHE A 306 18.05 -0.21 -1.22
C PHE A 306 17.46 -0.08 0.20
N GLU A 307 17.47 -1.18 0.96
CA GLU A 307 16.85 -1.26 2.29
C GLU A 307 17.82 -1.02 3.46
N PHE A 308 19.11 -1.08 3.22
CA PHE A 308 20.18 -0.99 4.23
C PHE A 308 19.97 -1.96 5.41
N ASN A 309 19.93 -3.25 5.11
CA ASN A 309 19.52 -4.34 6.01
C ASN A 309 20.29 -4.40 7.34
N THR A 310 21.57 -4.08 7.34
CA THR A 310 22.41 -4.09 8.56
C THR A 310 22.09 -2.97 9.56
N ALA A 311 21.27 -1.98 9.16
CA ALA A 311 20.82 -0.86 9.97
C ALA A 311 19.33 -0.89 10.33
N LYS A 312 18.56 -1.88 9.86
CA LYS A 312 17.09 -1.94 10.05
C LYS A 312 16.64 -1.89 11.52
N HIS A 313 17.47 -2.32 12.45
CA HIS A 313 17.18 -2.30 13.89
C HIS A 313 17.41 -0.93 14.55
N LEU A 314 17.99 0.03 13.83
CA LEU A 314 18.27 1.36 14.38
C LEU A 314 16.97 2.18 14.47
N LYS A 315 16.77 2.87 15.60
CA LYS A 315 15.56 3.63 15.91
C LYS A 315 15.14 4.61 14.83
N ASP A 316 16.11 5.25 14.17
CA ASP A 316 15.86 6.28 13.16
C ASP A 316 15.95 5.71 11.72
N HIS A 317 15.84 4.37 11.56
CA HIS A 317 15.79 3.78 10.23
C HIS A 317 14.50 4.20 9.50
N PRO A 318 14.57 4.77 8.27
CA PRO A 318 13.46 5.52 7.67
C PRO A 318 12.26 4.64 7.29
N PHE A 319 12.47 3.34 7.07
CA PHE A 319 11.44 2.45 6.55
C PHE A 319 10.63 1.75 7.64
N PHE A 320 10.94 2.00 8.93
CA PHE A 320 10.15 1.50 10.06
C PHE A 320 9.09 2.50 10.53
N ASP A 321 9.34 3.81 10.36
CA ASP A 321 8.53 4.89 10.94
C ASP A 321 7.57 5.56 9.95
N GLU A 322 7.48 5.10 8.70
CA GLU A 322 6.53 5.68 7.73
C GLU A 322 5.07 5.54 8.17
N PHE A 323 4.79 4.80 9.27
CA PHE A 323 3.45 4.38 9.67
C PHE A 323 3.12 4.53 11.16
N GLU A 324 3.88 5.28 11.96
CA GLU A 324 3.42 5.61 13.31
C GLU A 324 2.39 6.73 13.32
N LYS A 325 1.34 6.51 14.13
CA LYS A 325 0.10 7.26 14.28
C LYS A 325 0.29 8.76 14.53
N PRO A 326 -0.58 9.64 14.01
CA PRO A 326 -0.75 10.99 14.57
C PRO A 326 -1.50 10.91 15.89
N SER A 327 -0.87 11.37 16.96
CA SER A 327 -1.53 11.67 18.22
C SER A 327 -2.28 13.00 18.10
N GLY A 328 -3.58 13.00 18.35
CA GLY A 328 -4.36 14.18 18.74
C GLY A 328 -5.12 14.91 17.64
N SER A 329 -6.41 14.67 17.63
CA SER A 329 -7.56 15.54 17.26
C SER A 329 -7.33 16.72 16.30
N SER A 330 -7.85 16.56 15.10
CA SER A 330 -8.72 17.56 14.45
C SER A 330 -9.41 16.92 13.25
N PHE A 331 -10.73 16.99 13.24
CA PHE A 331 -11.58 16.57 12.13
C PHE A 331 -11.23 17.39 10.89
N MET A 332 -10.73 16.73 9.87
CA MET A 332 -10.73 17.26 8.51
C MET A 332 -11.30 16.20 7.58
N VAL A 333 -12.48 16.50 7.07
CA VAL A 333 -13.12 15.72 6.00
C VAL A 333 -12.21 15.83 4.78
N ILE A 334 -11.45 14.77 4.48
CA ILE A 334 -10.74 14.68 3.19
C ILE A 334 -11.69 14.02 2.20
N CYS A 335 -12.20 14.86 1.30
CA CYS A 335 -12.76 14.40 0.04
C CYS A 335 -11.66 13.64 -0.71
N LEU A 336 -11.77 12.31 -0.80
CA LEU A 336 -10.96 11.49 -1.70
C LEU A 336 -11.42 11.76 -3.15
N THR A 337 -10.89 12.84 -3.74
CA THR A 337 -10.96 13.04 -5.18
C THR A 337 -9.61 12.70 -5.76
N SER A 338 -9.58 11.60 -6.55
CA SER A 338 -8.64 11.27 -7.61
C SER A 338 -7.14 11.19 -7.25
N ILE A 339 -6.65 9.97 -6.99
CA ILE A 339 -5.27 9.57 -7.28
C ILE A 339 -5.28 8.91 -8.65
N PRO A 340 -4.64 9.46 -9.70
CA PRO A 340 -4.47 8.79 -10.99
C PRO A 340 -3.33 7.78 -10.89
N GLY A 341 -3.59 6.50 -11.21
CA GLY A 341 -2.50 5.56 -11.49
C GLY A 341 -2.48 4.21 -10.78
N ILE A 342 -3.23 3.98 -9.72
CA ILE A 342 -3.82 2.68 -9.44
C ILE A 342 -5.12 2.72 -10.22
N TYR A 343 -5.47 1.65 -10.94
CA TYR A 343 -6.77 1.55 -11.55
C TYR A 343 -7.72 2.41 -10.75
N ASN A 344 -8.36 3.38 -11.39
CA ASN A 344 -9.39 4.19 -10.75
C ASN A 344 -10.59 3.26 -10.48
N ILE A 345 -10.31 2.19 -9.73
CA ILE A 345 -11.29 1.30 -9.16
C ILE A 345 -11.83 2.11 -8.00
N LYS A 346 -12.76 3.02 -8.37
CA LYS A 346 -13.69 3.56 -7.40
C LYS A 346 -14.42 2.35 -6.83
N VAL A 347 -13.83 1.70 -5.80
CA VAL A 347 -14.61 0.78 -4.98
C VAL A 347 -15.81 1.60 -4.56
N LYS A 348 -16.98 1.28 -5.12
CA LYS A 348 -18.19 2.02 -4.80
C LYS A 348 -18.40 1.88 -3.30
N MET A 349 -18.44 3.00 -2.62
CA MET A 349 -18.75 3.04 -1.20
C MET A 349 -20.26 3.14 -1.01
N VAL A 350 -20.77 2.46 0.01
CA VAL A 350 -22.13 2.62 0.52
C VAL A 350 -22.07 3.33 1.85
N LYS A 351 -23.15 4.01 2.23
CA LYS A 351 -23.23 4.74 3.49
C LYS A 351 -24.17 4.02 4.44
N PHE A 352 -23.67 3.68 5.64
CA PHE A 352 -24.47 3.13 6.73
C PHE A 352 -25.37 4.21 7.36
N ASN A 353 -26.37 3.77 8.11
CA ASN A 353 -27.31 4.64 8.83
C ASN A 353 -26.64 5.54 9.89
N ASN A 354 -25.48 5.17 10.40
CA ASN A 354 -24.65 5.99 11.30
C ASN A 354 -23.68 6.93 10.55
N GLY A 355 -23.76 7.00 9.22
CA GLY A 355 -22.91 7.86 8.39
C GLY A 355 -21.59 7.28 7.94
N GLN A 356 -21.16 6.12 8.47
CA GLN A 356 -19.92 5.47 8.07
C GLN A 356 -19.96 5.06 6.60
N GLN A 357 -18.89 5.34 5.86
CA GLN A 357 -18.69 4.83 4.50
C GLN A 357 -18.14 3.41 4.57
N TYR A 358 -18.58 2.53 3.68
CA TYR A 358 -18.19 1.12 3.69
C TYR A 358 -18.05 0.57 2.26
N PRO A 359 -17.00 -0.20 1.91
CA PRO A 359 -16.84 -0.73 0.55
C PRO A 359 -17.95 -1.73 0.20
N ILE A 360 -18.59 -1.54 -0.95
CA ILE A 360 -19.66 -2.43 -1.41
C ILE A 360 -19.15 -3.83 -1.81
N LEU A 361 -17.84 -3.99 -2.08
CA LEU A 361 -17.19 -5.25 -2.41
C LEU A 361 -16.12 -5.58 -1.37
N GLY A 362 -16.20 -6.77 -0.79
CA GLY A 362 -15.23 -7.30 0.17
C GLY A 362 -14.80 -8.71 -0.17
N LEU A 363 -13.85 -9.25 0.60
CA LEU A 363 -13.42 -10.65 0.55
C LEU A 363 -13.99 -11.43 1.73
N GLY A 364 -14.77 -12.50 1.46
CA GLY A 364 -15.15 -13.47 2.46
C GLY A 364 -13.97 -14.39 2.82
N THR A 365 -13.78 -14.66 4.11
CA THR A 365 -12.64 -15.47 4.60
C THR A 365 -13.02 -16.83 5.13
N TRP A 366 -14.30 -17.24 5.01
CA TRP A 366 -14.75 -18.55 5.50
C TRP A 366 -14.07 -19.70 4.75
N GLN A 367 -13.66 -20.75 5.49
CA GLN A 367 -13.12 -22.00 4.96
C GLN A 367 -14.04 -23.17 5.31
N THR A 368 -13.90 -24.31 4.62
CA THR A 368 -14.87 -25.41 4.69
C THR A 368 -14.83 -26.22 5.98
N THR A 369 -13.81 -26.09 6.81
CA THR A 369 -13.65 -26.84 8.07
C THR A 369 -13.41 -25.91 9.26
N PRO A 370 -14.05 -26.17 10.43
CA PRO A 370 -13.79 -25.37 11.64
C PRO A 370 -12.42 -25.67 12.29
N GLU A 371 -11.85 -26.82 12.03
CA GLU A 371 -10.51 -27.22 12.50
C GLU A 371 -9.54 -27.04 11.34
N LEU A 372 -8.95 -25.84 11.25
CA LEU A 372 -8.03 -25.50 10.18
C LEU A 372 -6.66 -26.16 10.41
N LYS A 373 -6.18 -26.87 9.40
CA LYS A 373 -4.79 -27.33 9.33
C LYS A 373 -3.85 -26.16 9.14
N GLU A 374 -2.59 -26.34 9.48
CA GLU A 374 -1.56 -25.31 9.28
C GLU A 374 -1.50 -24.83 7.83
N SER A 375 -1.64 -25.72 6.86
CA SER A 375 -1.68 -25.37 5.43
C SER A 375 -2.86 -24.44 5.07
N GLU A 376 -4.02 -24.63 5.68
CA GLU A 376 -5.20 -23.80 5.47
C GLU A 376 -5.05 -22.42 6.15
N GLN A 377 -4.35 -22.36 7.29
CA GLN A 377 -3.96 -21.10 7.94
C GLN A 377 -2.99 -20.28 7.07
N ILE A 378 -2.02 -20.94 6.43
CA ILE A 378 -1.11 -20.33 5.48
C ILE A 378 -1.84 -19.86 4.21
N GLU A 379 -2.79 -20.66 3.72
CA GLU A 379 -3.60 -20.32 2.55
C GLU A 379 -4.39 -19.02 2.78
N ILE A 380 -5.09 -18.89 3.92
CA ILE A 380 -5.86 -17.66 4.21
C ILE A 380 -4.94 -16.45 4.43
N TYR A 381 -3.81 -16.64 5.10
CA TYR A 381 -2.80 -15.58 5.25
C TYR A 381 -2.35 -15.04 3.90
N ASN A 382 -1.98 -15.93 2.95
CA ASN A 382 -1.58 -15.53 1.61
C ASN A 382 -2.74 -14.93 0.80
N ALA A 383 -3.95 -15.46 0.96
CA ALA A 383 -5.15 -14.94 0.29
C ALA A 383 -5.47 -13.50 0.70
N VAL A 384 -5.33 -13.18 1.99
CA VAL A 384 -5.55 -11.81 2.50
C VAL A 384 -4.47 -10.86 1.98
N LYS A 385 -3.20 -11.27 1.99
CA LYS A 385 -2.11 -10.47 1.41
C LYS A 385 -2.35 -10.16 -0.06
N SER A 386 -2.63 -11.19 -0.86
CA SER A 386 -2.95 -11.03 -2.29
C SER A 386 -4.15 -10.09 -2.51
N ALA A 387 -5.22 -10.25 -1.74
CA ALA A 387 -6.40 -9.41 -1.86
C ALA A 387 -6.10 -7.93 -1.54
N ILE A 388 -5.29 -7.64 -0.52
CA ILE A 388 -4.85 -6.28 -0.22
C ILE A 388 -4.07 -5.69 -1.40
N ASP A 389 -3.16 -6.47 -2.00
CA ASP A 389 -2.36 -6.05 -3.15
C ASP A 389 -3.22 -5.78 -4.40
N ILE A 390 -4.28 -6.57 -4.61
CA ILE A 390 -5.27 -6.37 -5.68
C ILE A 390 -6.09 -5.08 -5.48
N GLY A 391 -6.29 -4.65 -4.22
CA GLY A 391 -7.08 -3.45 -3.91
C GLY A 391 -8.29 -3.70 -3.01
N TYR A 392 -8.53 -4.92 -2.52
CA TYR A 392 -9.57 -5.16 -1.51
C TYR A 392 -9.25 -4.37 -0.24
N ARG A 393 -10.29 -3.76 0.33
CA ARG A 393 -10.21 -2.99 1.57
C ARG A 393 -11.21 -3.47 2.63
N HIS A 394 -12.15 -4.32 2.27
CA HIS A 394 -13.14 -4.93 3.15
C HIS A 394 -12.88 -6.43 3.29
N PHE A 395 -12.71 -6.92 4.52
CA PHE A 395 -12.50 -8.33 4.88
C PHE A 395 -13.57 -8.78 5.85
N ASP A 396 -14.29 -9.83 5.49
CA ASP A 396 -15.35 -10.42 6.28
C ASP A 396 -14.86 -11.66 7.01
N CYS A 397 -14.68 -11.56 8.33
CA CYS A 397 -14.17 -12.57 9.26
C CYS A 397 -15.29 -13.07 10.18
N ALA A 398 -15.00 -14.05 11.01
CA ALA A 398 -15.81 -14.44 12.16
C ALA A 398 -14.99 -15.26 13.16
N ALA A 399 -15.30 -15.13 14.45
CA ALA A 399 -14.67 -15.93 15.50
C ALA A 399 -14.79 -17.44 15.22
N PHE A 400 -15.94 -17.88 14.68
CA PHE A 400 -16.19 -19.28 14.31
C PHE A 400 -15.26 -19.82 13.22
N TYR A 401 -14.67 -18.95 12.37
CA TYR A 401 -13.80 -19.39 11.27
C TYR A 401 -12.42 -19.83 11.74
N ASN A 402 -12.05 -19.55 12.99
CA ASN A 402 -10.76 -19.91 13.60
C ASN A 402 -9.53 -19.45 12.79
N ASN A 403 -9.66 -18.40 11.99
CA ASN A 403 -8.61 -17.87 11.12
C ASN A 403 -8.24 -16.39 11.37
N GLU A 404 -8.87 -15.76 12.37
CA GLU A 404 -8.64 -14.33 12.69
C GLU A 404 -7.15 -14.02 12.95
N ASN A 405 -6.41 -14.92 13.60
CA ASN A 405 -4.98 -14.76 13.85
C ASN A 405 -4.15 -14.70 12.54
N SER A 406 -4.48 -15.55 11.56
CA SER A 406 -3.78 -15.56 10.26
C SER A 406 -4.13 -14.31 9.44
N ILE A 407 -5.38 -13.85 9.50
CA ILE A 407 -5.84 -12.60 8.88
C ILE A 407 -5.13 -11.42 9.53
N GLY A 408 -5.09 -11.36 10.87
CA GLY A 408 -4.40 -10.30 11.61
C GLY A 408 -2.90 -10.21 11.28
N LYS A 409 -2.21 -11.35 11.19
CA LYS A 409 -0.80 -11.39 10.75
C LYS A 409 -0.63 -10.86 9.32
N ALA A 410 -1.49 -11.25 8.39
CA ALA A 410 -1.46 -10.78 7.01
C ALA A 410 -1.68 -9.25 6.91
N ILE A 411 -2.67 -8.74 7.64
CA ILE A 411 -2.96 -7.30 7.72
C ILE A 411 -1.77 -6.55 8.34
N ALA A 412 -1.26 -7.02 9.49
CA ALA A 412 -0.13 -6.39 10.18
C ALA A 412 1.11 -6.35 9.28
N GLU A 413 1.37 -7.41 8.52
CA GLU A 413 2.49 -7.44 7.57
C GLU A 413 2.27 -6.45 6.44
N LYS A 414 1.07 -6.38 5.83
CA LYS A 414 0.76 -5.42 4.76
C LYS A 414 0.75 -3.96 5.24
N ILE A 415 0.36 -3.72 6.48
CA ILE A 415 0.52 -2.42 7.13
C ILE A 415 2.01 -2.12 7.32
N LYS A 416 2.79 -3.10 7.83
CA LYS A 416 4.25 -2.97 7.99
C LYS A 416 4.97 -2.77 6.66
N GLU A 417 4.52 -3.44 5.59
CA GLU A 417 5.02 -3.25 4.21
C GLU A 417 4.63 -1.87 3.63
N GLY A 418 3.76 -1.12 4.28
CA GLY A 418 3.30 0.19 3.81
C GLY A 418 2.34 0.13 2.62
N VAL A 419 1.78 -1.02 2.34
CA VAL A 419 0.81 -1.21 1.26
C VAL A 419 -0.53 -0.60 1.61
N ILE A 420 -0.88 -0.57 2.91
CA ILE A 420 -2.17 -0.09 3.41
C ILE A 420 -2.05 0.37 4.86
N THR A 421 -2.93 1.29 5.27
CA THR A 421 -3.09 1.69 6.68
C THR A 421 -4.31 1.01 7.30
N ARG A 422 -4.41 1.00 8.65
CA ARG A 422 -5.60 0.48 9.35
C ARG A 422 -6.86 1.25 8.98
N GLU A 423 -6.76 2.53 8.76
CA GLU A 423 -7.86 3.44 8.42
C GLU A 423 -8.42 3.20 7.02
N GLU A 424 -7.64 2.63 6.13
CA GLU A 424 -8.08 2.24 4.79
C GLU A 424 -8.78 0.87 4.78
N LEU A 425 -8.69 0.11 5.89
CA LEU A 425 -9.29 -1.21 6.01
C LEU A 425 -10.66 -1.16 6.71
N TYR A 426 -11.53 -2.04 6.26
CA TYR A 426 -12.88 -2.25 6.78
C TYR A 426 -12.99 -3.72 7.19
N ILE A 427 -12.91 -3.97 8.49
CA ILE A 427 -12.86 -5.33 9.04
C ILE A 427 -14.17 -5.64 9.72
N THR A 428 -14.84 -6.69 9.23
CA THR A 428 -16.01 -7.29 9.85
C THR A 428 -15.62 -8.53 10.62
N SER A 429 -16.12 -8.70 11.84
CA SER A 429 -16.16 -10.01 12.51
C SER A 429 -17.53 -10.27 13.13
N LYS A 430 -17.73 -11.48 13.68
CA LYS A 430 -19.06 -11.94 14.08
C LYS A 430 -19.00 -12.69 15.40
N LEU A 431 -19.98 -12.39 16.27
CA LEU A 431 -20.26 -13.10 17.52
C LEU A 431 -20.86 -14.47 17.21
N TRP A 432 -20.24 -15.54 17.69
CA TRP A 432 -20.76 -16.88 17.48
C TRP A 432 -21.89 -17.25 18.46
N ASN A 433 -22.69 -18.19 18.08
CA ASN A 433 -23.94 -18.62 18.73
C ASN A 433 -23.82 -19.03 20.22
N ASN A 434 -22.66 -19.52 20.64
CA ASN A 434 -22.40 -19.91 22.03
C ASN A 434 -21.98 -18.77 22.95
N LYS A 435 -22.05 -17.50 22.46
CA LYS A 435 -21.61 -16.28 23.15
C LYS A 435 -22.71 -15.20 23.20
N HIS A 436 -23.98 -15.62 23.13
CA HIS A 436 -25.12 -14.70 23.13
C HIS A 436 -25.43 -14.10 24.51
N LYS A 437 -24.87 -14.63 25.60
CA LYS A 437 -25.05 -14.02 26.93
C LYS A 437 -24.44 -12.62 26.93
N PRO A 438 -25.17 -11.59 27.41
CA PRO A 438 -24.68 -10.20 27.40
C PRO A 438 -23.27 -10.01 27.95
N LYS A 439 -22.93 -10.70 29.04
CA LYS A 439 -21.59 -10.66 29.67
C LYS A 439 -20.47 -11.20 28.80
N ASP A 440 -20.77 -12.05 27.81
CA ASP A 440 -19.76 -12.72 26.96
C ASP A 440 -19.47 -11.92 25.68
N VAL A 441 -20.37 -11.01 25.28
CA VAL A 441 -20.28 -10.26 24.02
C VAL A 441 -19.00 -9.39 23.95
N GLU A 442 -18.78 -8.55 24.95
CA GLU A 442 -17.59 -7.70 25.03
C GLU A 442 -16.30 -8.53 25.10
N VAL A 443 -16.27 -9.56 25.91
CA VAL A 443 -15.11 -10.44 26.09
C VAL A 443 -14.76 -11.12 24.78
N THR A 444 -15.77 -11.60 24.04
CA THR A 444 -15.58 -12.26 22.75
C THR A 444 -15.06 -11.28 21.69
N LEU A 445 -15.60 -10.07 21.64
CA LEU A 445 -15.11 -9.03 20.74
C LEU A 445 -13.65 -8.68 21.04
N LYS A 446 -13.29 -8.47 22.30
CA LYS A 446 -11.89 -8.22 22.71
C LYS A 446 -10.95 -9.37 22.33
N ASN A 447 -11.42 -10.63 22.38
CA ASN A 447 -10.63 -11.75 21.92
C ASN A 447 -10.42 -11.72 20.39
N SER A 448 -11.47 -11.45 19.60
CA SER A 448 -11.34 -11.26 18.15
C SER A 448 -10.37 -10.13 17.81
N LEU A 449 -10.48 -8.99 18.50
CA LEU A 449 -9.55 -7.86 18.35
C LEU A 449 -8.09 -8.25 18.62
N LYS A 450 -7.87 -9.00 19.72
CA LYS A 450 -6.54 -9.54 20.07
C LYS A 450 -5.98 -10.46 18.98
N LEU A 451 -6.81 -11.38 18.45
CA LEU A 451 -6.38 -12.31 17.39
C LEU A 451 -6.08 -11.58 16.08
N LEU A 452 -6.86 -10.56 15.75
CA LEU A 452 -6.68 -9.72 14.58
C LEU A 452 -5.54 -8.68 14.74
N GLY A 453 -5.07 -8.45 15.99
CA GLY A 453 -4.08 -7.42 16.27
C GLY A 453 -4.62 -6.00 16.05
N LEU A 454 -5.90 -5.75 16.35
CA LEU A 454 -6.60 -4.50 16.10
C LEU A 454 -7.16 -3.90 17.40
N ASP A 455 -7.29 -2.56 17.43
CA ASP A 455 -7.90 -1.84 18.55
C ASP A 455 -9.44 -1.75 18.42
N TYR A 456 -9.96 -1.82 17.20
CA TYR A 456 -11.40 -1.75 16.91
C TYR A 456 -11.75 -2.54 15.63
N LEU A 457 -13.03 -2.96 15.53
CA LEU A 457 -13.63 -3.39 14.25
C LEU A 457 -14.38 -2.25 13.58
N ASP A 458 -14.52 -2.32 12.27
CA ASP A 458 -15.39 -1.41 11.53
C ASP A 458 -16.85 -1.86 11.59
N LEU A 459 -17.08 -3.18 11.67
CA LEU A 459 -18.41 -3.78 11.78
C LEU A 459 -18.37 -5.07 12.62
N TYR A 460 -19.26 -5.20 13.61
CA TYR A 460 -19.42 -6.42 14.39
C TYR A 460 -20.87 -6.93 14.29
N LEU A 461 -21.02 -8.21 13.97
CA LEU A 461 -22.32 -8.82 13.69
C LEU A 461 -22.70 -9.88 14.72
N ILE A 462 -24.00 -10.03 15.03
CA ILE A 462 -24.52 -11.29 15.54
C ILE A 462 -24.57 -12.25 14.35
N HIS A 463 -23.87 -13.42 14.45
CA HIS A 463 -23.69 -14.32 13.31
C HIS A 463 -24.96 -15.04 12.90
N TRP A 464 -25.75 -15.49 13.88
CA TRP A 464 -27.09 -16.10 13.73
C TRP A 464 -27.97 -15.67 14.90
N PRO A 465 -29.29 -15.61 14.75
CA PRO A 465 -30.19 -15.26 15.86
C PRO A 465 -30.31 -16.36 16.93
N VAL A 466 -29.84 -17.57 16.65
CA VAL A 466 -29.96 -18.74 17.55
C VAL A 466 -28.82 -18.74 18.57
N ALA A 467 -29.17 -18.95 19.85
CA ALA A 467 -28.21 -19.14 20.93
C ALA A 467 -27.99 -20.63 21.23
N THR A 468 -26.75 -21.03 21.45
CA THR A 468 -26.38 -22.42 21.76
C THR A 468 -25.55 -22.49 23.04
N SER A 469 -25.43 -23.70 23.62
CA SER A 469 -24.61 -23.90 24.81
C SER A 469 -23.16 -23.53 24.63
N GLU A 470 -22.47 -23.20 25.73
CA GLU A 470 -21.09 -22.66 25.71
C GLU A 470 -20.05 -23.64 25.15
N HIS A 471 -20.28 -24.91 25.24
CA HIS A 471 -19.43 -25.91 24.59
C HIS A 471 -19.64 -25.86 23.07
N PRO A 472 -18.62 -25.54 22.25
CA PRO A 472 -18.80 -25.36 20.83
C PRO A 472 -19.30 -26.60 20.08
N ILE A 473 -19.38 -27.76 20.74
CA ILE A 473 -19.71 -29.05 20.14
C ILE A 473 -20.71 -29.81 20.99
N SER A 474 -21.44 -29.17 21.92
CA SER A 474 -22.54 -29.87 22.63
C SER A 474 -23.66 -30.13 21.64
N LYS A 475 -23.66 -31.34 21.13
CA LYS A 475 -24.72 -31.88 20.27
C LYS A 475 -25.49 -32.96 21.07
N ASP A 476 -26.76 -33.02 20.82
CA ASP A 476 -27.58 -34.14 21.32
C ASP A 476 -27.24 -35.45 20.58
N SER A 477 -27.93 -36.52 20.94
CA SER A 477 -27.76 -37.85 20.35
C SER A 477 -28.06 -37.92 18.85
N GLU A 478 -28.73 -36.90 18.29
CA GLU A 478 -29.06 -36.78 16.86
C GLU A 478 -28.08 -35.84 16.13
N GLY A 479 -27.04 -35.35 16.82
CA GLY A 479 -26.06 -34.47 16.24
C GLY A 479 -26.53 -33.01 16.08
N ARG A 480 -27.62 -32.62 16.76
CA ARG A 480 -28.20 -31.26 16.74
C ARG A 480 -27.59 -30.42 17.86
N PHE A 481 -27.47 -29.10 17.65
CA PHE A 481 -26.97 -28.18 18.68
C PHE A 481 -27.94 -28.07 19.86
N ILE A 482 -27.42 -28.03 21.08
CA ILE A 482 -28.20 -27.76 22.29
C ILE A 482 -28.41 -26.25 22.40
N GLY A 483 -29.67 -25.79 22.31
CA GLY A 483 -30.05 -24.40 22.47
C GLY A 483 -29.95 -23.91 23.90
N THR A 484 -29.92 -22.60 24.09
CA THR A 484 -30.10 -21.89 25.37
C THR A 484 -31.27 -20.92 25.26
N ASP A 485 -31.73 -20.39 26.40
CA ASP A 485 -32.81 -19.40 26.46
C ASP A 485 -32.29 -17.97 26.25
N ASP A 486 -31.00 -17.79 25.96
CA ASP A 486 -30.39 -16.47 25.73
C ASP A 486 -31.03 -15.79 24.50
N SER A 487 -31.53 -14.57 24.71
CA SER A 487 -32.22 -13.80 23.67
C SER A 487 -31.24 -12.98 22.81
N TYR A 488 -31.40 -13.04 21.49
CA TYR A 488 -30.65 -12.12 20.60
C TYR A 488 -30.99 -10.63 20.82
N LEU A 489 -32.12 -10.32 21.46
CA LEU A 489 -32.50 -8.95 21.86
C LEU A 489 -31.60 -8.42 22.99
N ASP A 490 -31.30 -9.28 23.99
CA ASP A 490 -30.37 -8.93 25.06
C ASP A 490 -28.93 -8.92 24.56
N THR A 491 -28.59 -9.84 23.64
CA THR A 491 -27.32 -9.79 22.92
C THR A 491 -27.13 -8.49 22.17
N TRP A 492 -28.21 -7.98 21.50
CA TRP A 492 -28.14 -6.70 20.78
C TRP A 492 -27.80 -5.53 21.69
N LYS A 493 -28.41 -5.43 22.86
CA LYS A 493 -28.09 -4.39 23.84
C LYS A 493 -26.62 -4.44 24.27
N ALA A 494 -26.05 -5.61 24.44
CA ALA A 494 -24.63 -5.76 24.73
C ALA A 494 -23.73 -5.38 23.53
N MET A 495 -24.20 -5.61 22.29
CA MET A 495 -23.51 -5.11 21.08
C MET A 495 -23.49 -3.58 21.03
N GLU A 496 -24.58 -2.90 21.43
CA GLU A 496 -24.63 -1.44 21.52
C GLU A 496 -23.59 -0.90 22.52
N GLN A 497 -23.37 -1.58 23.65
CA GLN A 497 -22.32 -1.22 24.60
C GLN A 497 -20.92 -1.31 23.99
N CYS A 498 -20.67 -2.28 23.12
CA CYS A 498 -19.39 -2.40 22.42
C CYS A 498 -19.10 -1.18 21.50
N VAL A 499 -20.13 -0.58 20.92
CA VAL A 499 -20.00 0.70 20.19
C VAL A 499 -19.63 1.84 21.12
N GLN A 500 -20.31 1.95 22.27
CA GLN A 500 -20.04 2.99 23.26
C GLN A 500 -18.62 2.90 23.83
N LEU A 501 -18.09 1.69 23.95
CA LEU A 501 -16.72 1.42 24.40
C LEU A 501 -15.67 1.63 23.28
N GLY A 502 -16.08 1.99 22.06
CA GLY A 502 -15.18 2.18 20.92
C GLY A 502 -14.53 0.90 20.36
N LEU A 503 -15.01 -0.28 20.77
CA LEU A 503 -14.50 -1.58 20.30
C LEU A 503 -14.95 -1.90 18.88
N THR A 504 -16.02 -1.28 18.40
CA THR A 504 -16.50 -1.36 17.03
C THR A 504 -17.14 -0.05 16.60
N LYS A 505 -17.03 0.34 15.33
CA LYS A 505 -17.65 1.54 14.79
C LYS A 505 -19.12 1.37 14.45
N SER A 506 -19.49 0.17 13.99
CA SER A 506 -20.84 -0.21 13.61
C SER A 506 -21.17 -1.60 14.10
N ILE A 507 -22.47 -1.85 14.33
CA ILE A 507 -22.99 -3.17 14.65
C ILE A 507 -24.09 -3.56 13.67
N GLY A 508 -24.27 -4.86 13.49
CA GLY A 508 -25.27 -5.42 12.59
C GLY A 508 -25.63 -6.85 12.94
N ILE A 509 -26.42 -7.43 12.10
CA ILE A 509 -26.98 -8.77 12.25
C ILE A 509 -26.65 -9.63 11.03
N SER A 510 -26.72 -10.95 11.19
CA SER A 510 -26.53 -11.88 10.09
C SER A 510 -27.51 -13.05 10.21
N ASN A 511 -28.12 -13.43 9.09
CA ASN A 511 -29.13 -14.48 8.98
C ASN A 511 -30.44 -14.19 9.75
N PHE A 512 -30.82 -12.92 9.91
CA PHE A 512 -32.09 -12.55 10.54
C PHE A 512 -33.21 -12.46 9.49
N ASN A 513 -34.38 -13.04 9.80
CA ASN A 513 -35.59 -12.91 9.00
C ASN A 513 -36.30 -11.56 9.25
N ILE A 514 -37.36 -11.26 8.48
CA ILE A 514 -38.13 -10.02 8.56
C ILE A 514 -38.69 -9.77 9.96
N LYS A 515 -39.20 -10.79 10.63
CA LYS A 515 -39.77 -10.70 11.97
C LYS A 515 -38.69 -10.30 12.98
N GLN A 516 -37.57 -11.01 12.98
CA GLN A 516 -36.43 -10.76 13.89
C GLN A 516 -35.78 -9.39 13.65
N VAL A 517 -35.70 -8.94 12.38
CA VAL A 517 -35.26 -7.55 12.08
C VAL A 517 -36.20 -6.52 12.73
N LYS A 518 -37.53 -6.71 12.65
CA LYS A 518 -38.51 -5.81 13.28
C LYS A 518 -38.38 -5.83 14.80
N GLU A 519 -38.24 -6.98 15.42
CA GLU A 519 -38.05 -7.13 16.87
C GLU A 519 -36.78 -6.41 17.37
N ILE A 520 -35.67 -6.51 16.63
CA ILE A 520 -34.46 -5.71 16.92
C ILE A 520 -34.77 -4.20 16.83
N LEU A 521 -35.46 -3.76 15.78
CA LEU A 521 -35.77 -2.32 15.57
C LEU A 521 -36.67 -1.75 16.66
N GLU A 522 -37.51 -2.55 17.29
CA GLU A 522 -38.37 -2.11 18.41
C GLU A 522 -37.57 -1.76 19.66
N ILE A 523 -36.43 -2.41 19.89
CA ILE A 523 -35.63 -2.21 21.12
C ILE A 523 -34.32 -1.45 20.90
N ALA A 524 -33.89 -1.31 19.64
CA ALA A 524 -32.58 -0.78 19.29
C ALA A 524 -32.46 0.73 19.55
N THR A 525 -31.46 1.13 20.34
CA THR A 525 -30.99 2.51 20.44
C THR A 525 -30.05 2.83 19.28
N ILE A 526 -29.22 1.88 18.92
CA ILE A 526 -28.35 1.92 17.72
C ILE A 526 -28.93 0.92 16.71
N LYS A 527 -29.40 1.40 15.56
CA LYS A 527 -29.96 0.54 14.52
C LYS A 527 -28.88 -0.34 13.89
N PRO A 528 -29.20 -1.58 13.49
CA PRO A 528 -28.28 -2.40 12.69
C PRO A 528 -27.84 -1.64 11.44
N ALA A 529 -26.53 -1.65 11.14
CA ALA A 529 -26.01 -1.09 9.92
C ALA A 529 -26.27 -2.00 8.71
N VAL A 530 -26.17 -3.31 8.92
CA VAL A 530 -26.39 -4.32 7.89
C VAL A 530 -27.15 -5.53 8.44
N ASN A 531 -27.81 -6.27 7.52
CA ASN A 531 -28.18 -7.68 7.69
C ASN A 531 -27.40 -8.50 6.65
N GLN A 532 -26.45 -9.33 7.09
CA GLN A 532 -25.67 -10.19 6.21
C GLN A 532 -26.36 -11.53 6.01
N VAL A 533 -26.76 -11.83 4.77
CA VAL A 533 -27.56 -13.02 4.43
C VAL A 533 -27.04 -13.70 3.17
N GLU A 534 -27.41 -14.98 3.01
CA GLU A 534 -27.22 -15.65 1.72
C GLU A 534 -28.04 -14.93 0.65
N ASN A 535 -27.37 -14.48 -0.42
CA ASN A 535 -28.06 -13.75 -1.49
C ASN A 535 -27.37 -13.96 -2.85
N HIS A 536 -28.13 -14.43 -3.82
CA HIS A 536 -27.73 -14.73 -5.19
C HIS A 536 -28.99 -14.89 -6.05
N PRO A 537 -28.90 -14.99 -7.39
CA PRO A 537 -30.08 -15.09 -8.27
C PRO A 537 -31.10 -16.17 -7.90
N TYR A 538 -30.67 -17.31 -7.35
CA TYR A 538 -31.63 -18.34 -6.89
C TYR A 538 -32.26 -18.04 -5.52
N LEU A 539 -31.76 -17.01 -4.80
CA LEU A 539 -32.27 -16.52 -3.51
C LEU A 539 -32.07 -14.99 -3.42
N THR A 540 -32.93 -14.22 -4.05
CA THR A 540 -32.75 -12.78 -4.25
C THR A 540 -33.04 -11.92 -3.02
N GLN A 541 -33.75 -12.46 -2.03
CA GLN A 541 -34.09 -11.78 -0.76
C GLN A 541 -34.81 -10.42 -0.96
N ASN A 542 -35.61 -10.24 -2.02
CA ASN A 542 -36.21 -8.96 -2.38
C ASN A 542 -37.09 -8.38 -1.28
N LYS A 543 -37.97 -9.21 -0.66
CA LYS A 543 -38.83 -8.77 0.45
C LYS A 543 -38.02 -8.33 1.68
N LEU A 544 -36.99 -9.11 2.05
CA LEU A 544 -36.09 -8.78 3.16
C LEU A 544 -35.28 -7.51 2.88
N LYS A 545 -34.82 -7.37 1.63
CA LYS A 545 -34.08 -6.18 1.17
C LYS A 545 -34.94 -4.93 1.32
N GLU A 546 -36.19 -4.94 0.85
CA GLU A 546 -37.14 -3.82 0.96
C GLU A 546 -37.38 -3.41 2.42
N VAL A 547 -37.62 -4.40 3.32
CA VAL A 547 -37.80 -4.12 4.75
C VAL A 547 -36.53 -3.56 5.39
N CYS A 548 -35.37 -4.09 5.05
CA CYS A 548 -34.12 -3.58 5.59
C CYS A 548 -33.82 -2.16 5.10
N GLU A 549 -33.90 -1.90 3.79
CA GLU A 549 -33.61 -0.59 3.19
C GLU A 549 -34.57 0.50 3.67
N SER A 550 -35.86 0.20 3.79
CA SER A 550 -36.86 1.16 4.33
C SER A 550 -36.57 1.58 5.77
N ASN A 551 -35.77 0.82 6.50
CA ASN A 551 -35.31 1.11 7.86
C ASN A 551 -33.85 1.60 7.93
N GLY A 552 -33.19 1.82 6.78
CA GLY A 552 -31.80 2.27 6.69
C GLY A 552 -30.78 1.16 6.97
N ILE A 553 -31.16 -0.10 6.85
CA ILE A 553 -30.28 -1.28 7.02
C ILE A 553 -29.89 -1.78 5.62
N LEU A 554 -28.61 -1.93 5.33
CA LEU A 554 -28.15 -2.48 4.06
C LEU A 554 -28.09 -4.01 4.12
N LEU A 555 -28.23 -4.67 2.97
CA LEU A 555 -27.93 -6.09 2.87
C LEU A 555 -26.47 -6.32 2.53
N THR A 556 -25.87 -7.36 3.12
CA THR A 556 -24.61 -7.93 2.70
C THR A 556 -24.84 -9.36 2.20
N ALA A 557 -24.42 -9.64 0.97
CA ALA A 557 -24.57 -10.94 0.31
C ALA A 557 -23.35 -11.83 0.58
N TYR A 558 -23.52 -12.88 1.41
CA TYR A 558 -22.58 -13.98 1.40
C TYR A 558 -23.04 -15.09 0.43
N GLY A 559 -22.12 -15.94 -0.01
CA GLY A 559 -22.39 -16.98 -1.00
C GLY A 559 -22.90 -16.46 -2.35
N PRO A 560 -22.46 -15.29 -2.85
CA PRO A 560 -23.04 -14.68 -4.05
C PRO A 560 -22.86 -15.52 -5.31
N LEU A 561 -21.90 -16.46 -5.29
CA LEU A 561 -21.60 -17.39 -6.39
C LEU A 561 -22.30 -18.75 -6.25
N GLY A 562 -23.22 -18.91 -5.28
CA GLY A 562 -23.95 -20.16 -5.06
C GLY A 562 -23.14 -21.26 -4.40
N SER A 563 -22.05 -20.94 -3.72
CA SER A 563 -21.22 -21.89 -2.97
C SER A 563 -20.85 -23.19 -3.75
N PRO A 564 -20.22 -23.11 -4.93
CA PRO A 564 -20.08 -24.21 -5.90
C PRO A 564 -19.30 -25.43 -5.40
N TYR A 565 -18.64 -25.34 -4.25
CA TYR A 565 -17.83 -26.43 -3.66
C TYR A 565 -18.45 -27.06 -2.41
N ARG A 566 -19.73 -26.79 -2.12
CA ARG A 566 -20.45 -27.42 -1.02
C ARG A 566 -21.08 -28.72 -1.48
N GLY A 567 -20.44 -29.84 -1.11
CA GLY A 567 -20.98 -31.20 -1.19
C GLY A 567 -21.25 -31.70 -2.61
N THR A 568 -20.53 -32.69 -3.04
CA THR A 568 -20.61 -33.33 -4.35
C THR A 568 -21.86 -34.18 -4.58
N ASN A 569 -23.03 -33.73 -4.19
CA ASN A 569 -24.25 -34.36 -4.69
C ASN A 569 -24.54 -33.85 -6.08
N SER A 570 -24.24 -34.64 -7.07
CA SER A 570 -24.34 -34.40 -8.52
C SER A 570 -25.75 -34.03 -9.05
N LYS A 571 -26.67 -33.66 -8.19
CA LYS A 571 -28.05 -33.24 -8.51
C LYS A 571 -28.37 -31.79 -8.11
N GLU A 572 -27.48 -31.09 -7.45
CA GLU A 572 -27.72 -29.69 -7.10
C GLU A 572 -27.40 -28.77 -8.30
N LEU A 573 -28.30 -27.83 -8.57
CA LEU A 573 -28.12 -26.80 -9.58
C LEU A 573 -26.94 -25.91 -9.20
N VAL A 574 -25.94 -25.87 -10.05
CA VAL A 574 -24.75 -25.00 -9.86
C VAL A 574 -25.06 -23.66 -10.48
N LEU A 575 -25.21 -22.62 -9.67
CA LEU A 575 -25.51 -21.25 -10.13
C LEU A 575 -24.52 -20.73 -11.18
N LEU A 576 -23.23 -21.05 -11.03
CA LEU A 576 -22.19 -20.65 -11.98
C LEU A 576 -22.36 -21.29 -13.37
N ASP A 577 -23.15 -22.36 -13.50
CA ASP A 577 -23.37 -23.04 -14.77
C ASP A 577 -24.73 -22.65 -15.42
N GLU A 578 -25.43 -21.66 -14.83
CA GLU A 578 -26.72 -21.19 -15.34
C GLU A 578 -26.58 -20.57 -16.73
N PRO A 579 -27.30 -21.06 -17.76
CA PRO A 579 -27.15 -20.60 -19.14
C PRO A 579 -27.40 -19.10 -19.34
N ILE A 580 -28.33 -18.52 -18.60
CA ILE A 580 -28.66 -17.09 -18.65
C ILE A 580 -27.45 -16.26 -18.17
N ILE A 581 -26.79 -16.69 -17.09
CA ILE A 581 -25.59 -16.00 -16.58
C ILE A 581 -24.47 -16.06 -17.61
N LYS A 582 -24.28 -17.24 -18.23
CA LYS A 582 -23.30 -17.40 -19.30
C LYS A 582 -23.58 -16.50 -20.52
N GLN A 583 -24.83 -16.41 -20.95
CA GLN A 583 -25.22 -15.54 -22.07
C GLN A 583 -24.88 -14.07 -21.78
N ILE A 584 -25.15 -13.58 -20.56
CA ILE A 584 -24.84 -12.21 -20.15
C ILE A 584 -23.30 -12.05 -20.07
N ALA A 585 -22.59 -13.03 -19.52
CA ALA A 585 -21.13 -13.03 -19.40
C ALA A 585 -20.45 -12.92 -20.78
N ASP A 586 -20.90 -13.71 -21.75
CA ASP A 586 -20.38 -13.70 -23.11
C ASP A 586 -20.59 -12.32 -23.78
N LYS A 587 -21.73 -11.65 -23.54
CA LYS A 587 -22.04 -10.31 -24.06
C LYS A 587 -21.03 -9.26 -23.56
N TYR A 588 -20.72 -9.29 -22.26
CA TYR A 588 -19.81 -8.32 -21.63
C TYR A 588 -18.35 -8.76 -21.65
N LYS A 589 -18.02 -9.94 -22.21
CA LYS A 589 -16.69 -10.57 -22.18
C LYS A 589 -16.15 -10.70 -20.75
N LYS A 590 -17.01 -11.10 -19.82
CA LYS A 590 -16.73 -11.28 -18.40
C LYS A 590 -16.98 -12.75 -17.99
N THR A 591 -16.49 -13.12 -16.82
CA THR A 591 -16.79 -14.44 -16.24
C THR A 591 -18.17 -14.46 -15.58
N ASN A 592 -18.76 -15.66 -15.43
CA ASN A 592 -20.03 -15.83 -14.73
C ASN A 592 -19.97 -15.29 -13.28
N ALA A 593 -18.80 -15.42 -12.61
CA ALA A 593 -18.56 -14.88 -11.28
C ALA A 593 -18.64 -13.34 -11.27
N GLN A 594 -18.04 -12.66 -12.27
CA GLN A 594 -18.12 -11.21 -12.39
C GLN A 594 -19.55 -10.72 -12.60
N ILE A 595 -20.37 -11.41 -13.41
CA ILE A 595 -21.80 -11.09 -13.58
C ILE A 595 -22.54 -11.19 -12.25
N LEU A 596 -22.33 -12.27 -11.49
CA LEU A 596 -22.98 -12.48 -10.20
C LEU A 596 -22.60 -11.45 -9.14
N ILE A 597 -21.32 -11.05 -9.11
CA ILE A 597 -20.85 -9.99 -8.20
C ILE A 597 -21.43 -8.64 -8.64
N ARG A 598 -21.38 -8.31 -9.94
CA ARG A 598 -21.93 -7.06 -10.48
C ARG A 598 -23.44 -6.95 -10.26
N PHE A 599 -24.18 -8.05 -10.36
CA PHE A 599 -25.59 -8.14 -10.02
C PHE A 599 -25.88 -7.60 -8.62
N GLN A 600 -25.13 -8.05 -7.60
CA GLN A 600 -25.31 -7.56 -6.23
C GLN A 600 -24.93 -6.08 -6.10
N VAL A 601 -23.81 -5.69 -6.69
CA VAL A 601 -23.34 -4.28 -6.67
C VAL A 601 -24.37 -3.33 -7.29
N GLN A 602 -24.99 -3.70 -8.41
CA GLN A 602 -25.99 -2.85 -9.06
C GLN A 602 -27.30 -2.77 -8.28
N ARG A 603 -27.64 -3.81 -7.52
CA ARG A 603 -28.80 -3.82 -6.59
C ARG A 603 -28.52 -3.04 -5.30
N GLY A 604 -27.33 -2.46 -5.12
CA GLY A 604 -26.94 -1.76 -3.89
C GLY A 604 -26.60 -2.68 -2.70
N VAL A 605 -26.41 -3.98 -2.96
CA VAL A 605 -26.10 -4.99 -1.94
C VAL A 605 -24.59 -5.11 -1.79
N ILE A 606 -24.07 -5.04 -0.57
CA ILE A 606 -22.67 -5.30 -0.26
C ILE A 606 -22.39 -6.78 -0.57
N VAL A 607 -21.28 -7.07 -1.24
CA VAL A 607 -21.00 -8.43 -1.71
C VAL A 607 -19.63 -8.91 -1.24
N ILE A 608 -19.56 -10.14 -0.70
CA ILE A 608 -18.36 -10.73 -0.10
C ILE A 608 -18.06 -12.12 -0.70
N PRO A 609 -17.67 -12.20 -1.99
CA PRO A 609 -17.23 -13.45 -2.59
C PRO A 609 -15.98 -13.98 -1.89
N LYS A 610 -15.88 -15.32 -1.75
CA LYS A 610 -14.68 -15.97 -1.18
C LYS A 610 -13.81 -16.54 -2.29
N SER A 611 -12.54 -16.23 -2.25
CA SER A 611 -11.51 -16.92 -3.04
C SER A 611 -10.16 -16.87 -2.33
N SER A 612 -9.44 -18.00 -2.31
CA SER A 612 -8.04 -18.08 -1.90
C SER A 612 -7.08 -18.08 -3.10
N ASN A 613 -7.61 -18.14 -4.32
CA ASN A 613 -6.83 -18.08 -5.55
C ASN A 613 -6.66 -16.63 -6.01
N PRO A 614 -5.42 -16.10 -6.14
CA PRO A 614 -5.15 -14.70 -6.50
C PRO A 614 -5.77 -14.28 -7.84
N GLU A 615 -5.74 -15.12 -8.86
CA GLU A 615 -6.31 -14.80 -10.17
C GLU A 615 -7.83 -14.62 -10.07
N ARG A 616 -8.53 -15.53 -9.36
CA ARG A 616 -9.96 -15.37 -9.13
C ARG A 616 -10.28 -14.17 -8.23
N GLN A 617 -9.42 -13.82 -7.27
CA GLN A 617 -9.58 -12.59 -6.49
C GLN A 617 -9.53 -11.37 -7.40
N LYS A 618 -8.56 -11.31 -8.32
CA LYS A 618 -8.42 -10.24 -9.32
C LYS A 618 -9.63 -10.18 -10.25
N GLU A 619 -10.07 -11.31 -10.79
CA GLU A 619 -11.28 -11.38 -11.60
C GLU A 619 -12.53 -10.90 -10.83
N ASN A 620 -12.75 -11.39 -9.61
CA ASN A 620 -13.88 -11.01 -8.77
C ASN A 620 -13.87 -9.51 -8.41
N PHE A 621 -12.70 -8.90 -8.38
CA PHE A 621 -12.54 -7.46 -8.10
C PHE A 621 -12.76 -6.60 -9.34
N ASP A 622 -12.54 -7.14 -10.54
CA ASP A 622 -12.66 -6.44 -11.82
C ASP A 622 -14.12 -6.44 -12.35
N VAL A 623 -15.00 -5.70 -11.67
CA VAL A 623 -16.44 -5.62 -11.97
C VAL A 623 -16.94 -4.19 -12.20
N TRP A 624 -16.03 -3.22 -12.43
CA TRP A 624 -16.35 -1.79 -12.43
C TRP A 624 -16.50 -1.19 -13.82
N ASP A 625 -16.01 -1.85 -14.86
CA ASP A 625 -15.90 -1.37 -16.24
C ASP A 625 -17.10 -1.71 -17.12
N PHE A 626 -18.14 -2.35 -16.57
CA PHE A 626 -19.38 -2.66 -17.27
C PHE A 626 -20.60 -2.46 -16.38
N GLU A 627 -21.75 -2.28 -17.00
CA GLU A 627 -23.04 -2.14 -16.34
C GLU A 627 -24.10 -2.96 -17.09
N MET A 628 -24.79 -3.84 -16.37
CA MET A 628 -25.90 -4.60 -16.93
C MET A 628 -27.15 -3.71 -17.07
N SER A 629 -27.92 -3.93 -18.11
CA SER A 629 -29.18 -3.23 -18.29
C SER A 629 -30.23 -3.64 -17.22
N LYS A 630 -31.28 -2.83 -17.08
CA LYS A 630 -32.35 -3.16 -16.13
C LYS A 630 -33.00 -4.51 -16.48
N GLU A 631 -33.21 -4.79 -17.76
CA GLU A 631 -33.79 -6.04 -18.25
C GLU A 631 -32.93 -7.26 -17.88
N GLU A 632 -31.59 -7.11 -17.94
CA GLU A 632 -30.66 -8.18 -17.53
C GLU A 632 -30.67 -8.40 -16.01
N ILE A 633 -30.76 -7.33 -15.21
CA ILE A 633 -30.96 -7.45 -13.75
C ILE A 633 -32.30 -8.14 -13.45
N ASP A 634 -33.38 -7.72 -14.08
CA ASP A 634 -34.72 -8.31 -13.91
C ASP A 634 -34.72 -9.81 -14.34
N LEU A 635 -33.98 -10.14 -15.40
CA LEU A 635 -33.81 -11.51 -15.87
C LEU A 635 -33.07 -12.37 -14.84
N LEU A 636 -31.99 -11.85 -14.23
CA LEU A 636 -31.28 -12.55 -13.14
C LEU A 636 -32.16 -12.68 -11.90
N GLU A 637 -32.96 -11.67 -11.55
CA GLU A 637 -33.91 -11.75 -10.44
C GLU A 637 -35.02 -12.79 -10.69
N SER A 638 -35.44 -12.99 -11.95
CA SER A 638 -36.44 -13.99 -12.33
C SER A 638 -35.99 -15.44 -12.12
N LEU A 639 -34.68 -15.67 -11.94
CA LEU A 639 -34.12 -16.97 -11.59
C LEU A 639 -34.41 -17.36 -10.13
N ASN A 640 -35.04 -16.50 -9.33
CA ASN A 640 -35.32 -16.78 -7.93
C ASN A 640 -36.19 -18.04 -7.76
N ARG A 641 -35.69 -18.96 -6.96
CA ARG A 641 -36.33 -20.25 -6.65
C ARG A 641 -36.53 -20.43 -5.13
N ASN A 642 -36.20 -19.37 -4.35
CA ASN A 642 -36.07 -19.46 -2.89
C ASN A 642 -35.14 -20.59 -2.45
N LEU A 643 -34.12 -20.88 -3.27
CA LEU A 643 -33.19 -21.98 -3.03
C LEU A 643 -32.01 -21.49 -2.14
N ARG A 644 -31.96 -22.03 -0.93
CA ARG A 644 -30.92 -21.74 0.07
C ARG A 644 -29.90 -22.87 0.12
N TYR A 645 -28.62 -22.55 -0.06
CA TYR A 645 -27.53 -23.53 0.07
C TYR A 645 -27.03 -23.68 1.51
N VAL A 646 -27.17 -22.60 2.36
CA VAL A 646 -26.67 -22.55 3.73
C VAL A 646 -27.82 -22.70 4.72
N LEU A 647 -28.20 -23.94 5.06
CA LEU A 647 -29.34 -24.22 5.92
C LEU A 647 -29.03 -24.28 7.42
N PHE A 648 -27.75 -24.35 7.82
CA PHE A 648 -27.34 -24.53 9.23
C PHE A 648 -28.15 -25.66 9.95
N LYS A 649 -28.21 -26.82 9.31
CA LYS A 649 -29.04 -27.98 9.70
C LYS A 649 -29.04 -28.36 11.18
N PRO A 650 -27.88 -28.34 11.90
CA PRO A 650 -27.89 -28.72 13.33
C PRO A 650 -28.67 -27.76 14.23
N ALA A 651 -29.09 -26.59 13.77
CA ALA A 651 -29.80 -25.58 14.53
C ALA A 651 -31.29 -25.45 14.14
N MET A 652 -31.77 -26.17 13.13
CA MET A 652 -33.14 -26.01 12.56
C MET A 652 -34.27 -26.21 13.56
N HIS A 653 -34.06 -26.97 14.64
CA HIS A 653 -35.04 -27.24 15.69
C HIS A 653 -35.07 -26.15 16.77
N LEU A 654 -34.13 -25.20 16.75
CA LEU A 654 -34.05 -24.17 17.77
C LEU A 654 -35.12 -23.08 17.56
N LYS A 655 -35.63 -22.54 18.68
CA LYS A 655 -36.72 -21.56 18.75
C LYS A 655 -36.54 -20.38 17.80
N ASP A 656 -35.32 -19.82 17.74
CA ASP A 656 -35.03 -18.62 16.99
C ASP A 656 -34.38 -18.91 15.61
N TYR A 657 -34.55 -20.16 15.10
CA TYR A 657 -34.03 -20.48 13.77
C TYR A 657 -34.77 -19.67 12.68
N PRO A 658 -34.03 -18.90 11.86
CA PRO A 658 -34.62 -17.82 11.08
C PRO A 658 -35.45 -18.27 9.87
N PHE A 659 -35.28 -19.50 9.39
CA PHE A 659 -35.85 -19.96 8.11
C PHE A 659 -37.07 -20.87 8.28
N ASN A 660 -37.59 -21.06 9.50
CA ASN A 660 -38.81 -21.86 9.73
C ASN A 660 -40.09 -21.13 9.32
N GLU A 661 -40.07 -19.81 9.22
CA GLU A 661 -41.22 -18.95 8.92
C GLU A 661 -41.11 -18.23 7.57
N GLU A 662 -40.14 -18.58 6.73
CA GLU A 662 -40.03 -18.02 5.36
C GLU A 662 -41.03 -18.71 4.42
N PRO A 663 -41.93 -17.97 3.74
CA PRO A 663 -42.85 -18.54 2.75
C PRO A 663 -42.14 -18.99 1.48
#